data_1a79433c57139de4ef397713e0988fec
#
_entry.id   1a79433c57139de4ef397713e0988fec
#
_cell.length_a   1.000
_cell.length_b   1.000
_cell.length_c   1.000
_cell.angle_alpha   90.00
_cell.angle_beta   90.00
_cell.angle_gamma   90.00
#
_symmetry.space_group_name_H-M   'P 1'
#
loop_
_entity.id
_entity.type
_entity.pdbx_description
1 polymer ?
#
loop_
_entity_poly.entity_id
_entity_poly.type
_entity_poly.pdbx_seq_one_letter_code
_entity_poly.pdbx_strand_id
1 'polypeptide(L)'
;LAHPEFRANAVTTRFIEAEAKALFDAAAGMDAPLFPKGASDAPKAVAAAIPEGSVAVTAPMQGSLIALSAAPGDRVRAGAQVAVLEAMKMEHSLTAPQGGTVRAIFAAPGDTLADGALVLLIDPSGDLDAEAAVVEDIDLDRVRPDLAELRMRLGAGLDVNRPEAVAKRHARGHRTARENLGAICDDGSFLEYGALATAAQRSRRSLADLIANTTGDGVVTGIGSINGDLFGEDASRCAFAVYDYMVLAGTQGQRNHKKQDRLFELAGKSKIPVILLAEGGGGRPGDVDRFNLAGLDCSTFGAFARLSGQAPLVGVVSGRCFAGNAALLGCCDVIIADESSNIGMAGPAMIEGGGLGVYRPEEIGPIDVQCANGVVDIRVKDEAEACAVARKYVSYFQGDLPNWTAPDQRALRFVIPENRLRVHEVRDVIDTLADDGSVLELRRGFGAGMVTALIRIEGRPYGLIANNSKHLGGAIDGPAADKAARFMQLCDAYGLPIVSLCDTPGFMVGPQAEKTGLVRHVCRMFVTGASLSVPIIGVVLRKGYGLGAMAMVGGGFHESAATVSWPTGEFGGMGLEGAVRLGFAKELDAVADEAGKQALFNKLLAELYENGKAVSIGSVLELDAVIDPVETRGWIAGASRAAGRPRRPSGGRRPFIDTW
;
A
#
# COMPACT_ATOMS: atom_id res chain seq x y z
N LEU A 1 -3.79 31.13 -46.03
CA LEU A 1 -4.16 32.44 -45.49
C LEU A 1 -5.28 33.13 -46.30
N ALA A 2 -5.41 32.83 -47.61
CA ALA A 2 -6.44 33.40 -48.46
C ALA A 2 -7.82 32.72 -48.34
N HIS A 3 -7.91 31.55 -47.71
CA HIS A 3 -9.15 30.78 -47.56
C HIS A 3 -10.17 31.55 -46.70
N PRO A 4 -11.48 31.61 -47.13
CA PRO A 4 -12.50 32.38 -46.42
C PRO A 4 -12.65 32.05 -44.94
N GLU A 5 -12.65 30.75 -44.59
CA GLU A 5 -12.77 30.32 -43.19
C GLU A 5 -11.54 30.72 -42.36
N PHE A 6 -10.34 30.72 -42.99
CA PHE A 6 -9.14 31.19 -42.30
C PHE A 6 -9.20 32.70 -42.01
N ARG A 7 -9.71 33.49 -42.98
CA ARG A 7 -9.91 34.93 -42.79
C ARG A 7 -11.00 35.25 -41.77
N ALA A 8 -12.02 34.41 -41.70
CA ALA A 8 -13.12 34.55 -40.72
C ALA A 8 -12.76 34.03 -39.31
N ASN A 9 -11.55 33.52 -39.13
CA ASN A 9 -11.11 32.86 -37.88
C ASN A 9 -12.03 31.70 -37.43
N ALA A 10 -12.62 30.99 -38.41
CA ALA A 10 -13.57 29.90 -38.22
C ALA A 10 -12.94 28.51 -38.44
N VAL A 11 -11.62 28.45 -38.48
CA VAL A 11 -10.88 27.18 -38.69
C VAL A 11 -10.99 26.26 -37.49
N THR A 12 -11.22 24.96 -37.74
CA THR A 12 -11.24 23.91 -36.73
C THR A 12 -9.99 23.02 -36.84
N THR A 13 -9.76 22.13 -35.87
CA THR A 13 -8.65 21.16 -35.92
C THR A 13 -8.72 20.22 -37.13
N ARG A 14 -9.89 20.08 -37.78
CA ARG A 14 -10.10 19.28 -38.98
C ARG A 14 -10.07 20.08 -40.28
N PHE A 15 -9.82 21.40 -40.20
CA PHE A 15 -9.87 22.30 -41.38
C PHE A 15 -8.97 21.82 -42.53
N ILE A 16 -7.73 21.38 -42.21
CA ILE A 16 -6.80 20.92 -43.24
C ILE A 16 -7.31 19.62 -43.88
N GLU A 17 -7.89 18.71 -43.12
CA GLU A 17 -8.45 17.44 -43.63
C GLU A 17 -9.69 17.70 -44.49
N ALA A 18 -10.59 18.59 -44.04
CA ALA A 18 -11.84 18.89 -44.74
C ALA A 18 -11.60 19.65 -46.03
N GLU A 19 -10.67 20.60 -46.05
CA GLU A 19 -10.41 21.50 -47.17
C GLU A 19 -9.15 21.14 -47.95
N ALA A 20 -8.55 20.00 -47.72
CA ALA A 20 -7.27 19.57 -48.30
C ALA A 20 -7.26 19.72 -49.82
N LYS A 21 -8.32 19.26 -50.52
CA LYS A 21 -8.43 19.33 -51.97
C LYS A 21 -8.48 20.79 -52.47
N ALA A 22 -9.31 21.64 -51.87
CA ALA A 22 -9.41 23.05 -52.23
C ALA A 22 -8.11 23.80 -51.97
N LEU A 23 -7.41 23.47 -50.91
CA LEU A 23 -6.11 24.05 -50.54
C LEU A 23 -5.00 23.61 -51.52
N PHE A 24 -4.99 22.35 -51.94
CA PHE A 24 -4.05 21.84 -52.94
C PHE A 24 -4.33 22.42 -54.36
N ASP A 25 -5.61 22.49 -54.76
CA ASP A 25 -6.00 23.07 -56.04
C ASP A 25 -5.65 24.58 -56.10
N ALA A 26 -5.84 25.29 -55.00
CA ALA A 26 -5.44 26.69 -54.88
C ALA A 26 -3.92 26.90 -54.87
N ALA A 27 -3.17 25.95 -54.30
CA ALA A 27 -1.70 26.00 -54.29
C ALA A 27 -1.09 25.69 -55.64
N ALA A 28 -1.72 24.80 -56.47
CA ALA A 28 -1.25 24.42 -57.80
C ALA A 28 -1.33 25.59 -58.82
N GLY A 29 -2.14 26.65 -58.54
CA GLY A 29 -2.23 27.87 -59.33
C GLY A 29 -1.35 29.04 -58.86
N MET A 30 -0.52 28.83 -57.85
CA MET A 30 0.37 29.86 -57.30
C MET A 30 1.78 29.72 -57.83
N ASP A 31 2.16 30.57 -58.77
CA ASP A 31 3.54 30.69 -59.31
C ASP A 31 4.52 31.39 -58.34
N ALA A 32 4.10 31.72 -57.11
CA ALA A 32 4.97 32.28 -56.09
C ALA A 32 5.21 31.27 -54.96
N PRO A 33 6.44 31.09 -54.51
CA PRO A 33 6.71 30.27 -53.32
C PRO A 33 5.92 30.82 -52.15
N LEU A 34 5.26 29.93 -51.36
CA LEU A 34 4.46 30.23 -50.17
C LEU A 34 5.20 31.00 -49.09
N PHE A 35 6.50 31.00 -49.17
CA PHE A 35 7.39 31.89 -48.46
C PHE A 35 8.11 32.71 -49.55
N PRO A 36 8.05 34.08 -49.52
CA PRO A 36 9.03 34.80 -50.27
C PRO A 36 10.38 34.17 -49.91
N LYS A 37 11.16 33.79 -50.91
CA LYS A 37 12.59 33.64 -50.68
C LYS A 37 12.99 34.98 -50.12
N GLY A 38 12.96 35.13 -48.80
CA GLY A 38 13.67 36.16 -48.10
C GLY A 38 15.03 36.16 -48.78
N ALA A 39 15.52 37.32 -49.11
CA ALA A 39 16.89 37.44 -49.55
C ALA A 39 17.62 36.48 -48.66
N SER A 40 18.18 35.42 -49.25
CA SER A 40 19.04 34.50 -48.55
C SER A 40 20.09 35.41 -47.92
N ASP A 41 19.93 35.71 -46.62
CA ASP A 41 21.06 35.96 -45.80
C ASP A 41 21.77 34.61 -45.75
N ALA A 42 22.42 34.32 -46.90
CA ALA A 42 23.44 33.29 -46.94
C ALA A 42 24.40 33.72 -45.86
N PRO A 43 24.70 32.84 -44.87
CA PRO A 43 25.58 33.22 -43.77
C PRO A 43 26.84 33.81 -44.41
N LYS A 44 27.13 35.07 -44.07
CA LYS A 44 28.34 35.74 -44.58
C LYS A 44 29.55 34.92 -44.21
N ALA A 45 30.03 34.13 -45.13
CA ALA A 45 31.35 33.60 -45.05
C ALA A 45 32.30 34.80 -45.37
N VAL A 46 32.70 35.54 -44.36
CA VAL A 46 33.73 36.56 -44.52
C VAL A 46 35.05 35.77 -44.56
N ALA A 47 35.46 35.44 -45.79
CA ALA A 47 36.82 34.99 -46.05
C ALA A 47 37.74 36.21 -45.97
N ALA A 48 37.95 36.72 -44.77
CA ALA A 48 39.02 37.68 -44.53
C ALA A 48 40.34 36.89 -44.43
N ALA A 49 41.33 37.31 -45.19
CA ALA A 49 42.67 36.75 -45.04
C ALA A 49 43.16 37.03 -43.61
N ILE A 50 43.42 35.99 -42.83
CA ILE A 50 43.94 36.09 -41.46
C ILE A 50 45.39 36.56 -41.61
N PRO A 51 45.77 37.76 -41.10
CA PRO A 51 47.13 38.22 -41.13
C PRO A 51 48.07 37.28 -40.39
N GLU A 52 49.28 37.12 -40.92
CA GLU A 52 50.31 36.29 -40.31
C GLU A 52 50.56 36.72 -38.84
N GLY A 53 50.43 35.82 -37.90
CA GLY A 53 50.61 36.08 -36.46
C GLY A 53 49.31 36.40 -35.69
N SER A 54 48.12 36.63 -36.33
CA SER A 54 46.88 36.83 -35.64
C SER A 54 46.10 35.50 -35.45
N VAL A 55 45.36 35.38 -34.33
CA VAL A 55 44.51 34.21 -34.02
C VAL A 55 43.07 34.56 -34.22
N ALA A 56 42.34 33.68 -34.94
CA ALA A 56 40.95 33.88 -35.24
C ALA A 56 40.04 33.27 -34.16
N VAL A 57 39.00 33.99 -33.77
CA VAL A 57 37.83 33.44 -33.08
C VAL A 57 36.71 33.27 -34.09
N THR A 58 36.29 32.03 -34.28
CA THR A 58 35.25 31.66 -35.27
C THR A 58 34.02 31.11 -34.59
N ALA A 59 32.89 31.16 -35.27
CA ALA A 59 31.67 30.50 -34.83
C ALA A 59 31.82 28.96 -34.91
N PRO A 60 31.61 28.22 -33.82
CA PRO A 60 31.77 26.76 -33.81
C PRO A 60 30.62 26.03 -34.47
N MET A 61 29.56 26.72 -34.81
CA MET A 61 28.35 26.21 -35.49
C MET A 61 27.55 27.38 -36.05
N GLN A 62 26.59 27.08 -36.92
CA GLN A 62 25.67 28.12 -37.40
C GLN A 62 24.79 28.62 -36.25
N GLY A 63 24.71 29.96 -36.07
CA GLY A 63 23.93 30.58 -35.02
C GLY A 63 23.81 32.11 -35.22
N SER A 64 23.08 32.76 -34.31
CA SER A 64 22.93 34.21 -34.28
C SER A 64 23.87 34.82 -33.23
N LEU A 65 24.65 35.81 -33.56
CA LEU A 65 25.51 36.52 -32.61
C LEU A 65 24.62 37.40 -31.71
N ILE A 66 24.59 37.10 -30.40
CA ILE A 66 23.73 37.82 -29.42
C ILE A 66 24.47 39.03 -28.84
N ALA A 67 25.75 38.81 -28.48
CA ALA A 67 26.55 39.85 -27.84
C ALA A 67 28.02 39.76 -28.22
N LEU A 68 28.70 40.90 -28.21
CA LEU A 68 30.13 41.02 -28.24
C LEU A 68 30.57 41.58 -26.89
N SER A 69 31.49 40.88 -26.22
CA SER A 69 32.04 41.26 -24.91
C SER A 69 33.38 41.97 -25.02
N ALA A 70 33.90 42.16 -26.24
CA ALA A 70 35.18 42.81 -26.51
C ALA A 70 35.07 43.81 -27.68
N ALA A 71 35.87 44.88 -27.68
CA ALA A 71 35.95 45.87 -28.71
C ALA A 71 37.38 45.88 -29.33
N PRO A 72 37.55 46.43 -30.56
CA PRO A 72 38.88 46.58 -31.14
C PRO A 72 39.79 47.43 -30.25
N GLY A 73 40.99 46.93 -29.96
CA GLY A 73 41.95 47.52 -29.03
C GLY A 73 41.90 46.98 -27.60
N ASP A 74 40.84 46.23 -27.26
CA ASP A 74 40.75 45.61 -25.92
C ASP A 74 41.78 44.48 -25.73
N ARG A 75 42.35 44.40 -24.54
CA ARG A 75 43.22 43.33 -24.13
C ARG A 75 42.40 42.21 -23.54
N VAL A 76 42.44 41.00 -24.12
CA VAL A 76 41.73 39.82 -23.69
C VAL A 76 42.70 38.73 -23.27
N ARG A 77 42.34 37.96 -22.21
CA ARG A 77 43.13 36.83 -21.75
C ARG A 77 42.69 35.56 -22.46
N ALA A 78 43.55 34.54 -22.49
CA ALA A 78 43.16 33.19 -22.93
C ALA A 78 41.98 32.67 -22.09
N GLY A 79 40.98 32.12 -22.75
CA GLY A 79 39.75 31.63 -22.11
C GLY A 79 38.69 32.70 -21.79
N ALA A 80 39.01 34.02 -21.94
CA ALA A 80 38.01 35.08 -21.70
C ALA A 80 36.90 35.03 -22.74
N GLN A 81 35.65 35.17 -22.32
CA GLN A 81 34.49 35.29 -23.21
C GLN A 81 34.61 36.59 -24.03
N VAL A 82 34.60 36.46 -25.34
CA VAL A 82 34.68 37.59 -26.26
C VAL A 82 33.38 37.82 -27.06
N ALA A 83 32.53 36.79 -27.16
CA ALA A 83 31.21 36.91 -27.80
C ALA A 83 30.28 35.81 -27.28
N VAL A 84 28.96 35.98 -27.55
CA VAL A 84 27.92 34.98 -27.28
C VAL A 84 27.16 34.72 -28.58
N LEU A 85 27.10 33.44 -28.96
CA LEU A 85 26.37 32.92 -30.12
C LEU A 85 25.16 32.13 -29.63
N GLU A 86 23.95 32.44 -30.14
CA GLU A 86 22.77 31.59 -29.91
C GLU A 86 22.61 30.60 -31.07
N ALA A 87 22.59 29.31 -30.75
CA ALA A 87 22.26 28.25 -31.66
C ALA A 87 21.27 27.28 -31.02
N MET A 88 20.23 26.89 -31.72
CA MET A 88 19.20 25.94 -31.22
C MET A 88 18.58 26.38 -29.88
N LYS A 89 18.39 27.68 -29.63
CA LYS A 89 17.90 28.29 -28.39
C LYS A 89 18.83 28.12 -27.17
N MET A 90 20.09 27.86 -27.41
CA MET A 90 21.12 27.82 -26.39
C MET A 90 22.22 28.82 -26.68
N GLU A 91 22.71 29.51 -25.65
CA GLU A 91 23.82 30.45 -25.76
C GLU A 91 25.15 29.72 -25.64
N HIS A 92 26.05 29.98 -26.60
CA HIS A 92 27.39 29.46 -26.65
C HIS A 92 28.38 30.60 -26.45
N SER A 93 29.17 30.53 -25.39
CA SER A 93 30.25 31.48 -25.16
C SER A 93 31.41 31.23 -26.13
N LEU A 94 31.78 32.21 -26.94
CA LEU A 94 32.97 32.20 -27.75
C LEU A 94 34.12 32.81 -26.91
N THR A 95 35.17 32.04 -26.71
CA THR A 95 36.29 32.44 -25.86
C THR A 95 37.56 32.71 -26.68
N ALA A 96 38.40 33.60 -26.20
CA ALA A 96 39.70 33.87 -26.78
C ALA A 96 40.61 32.62 -26.63
N PRO A 97 41.13 32.02 -27.74
CA PRO A 97 42.01 30.85 -27.66
C PRO A 97 43.41 31.18 -27.09
N GLN A 98 43.84 32.43 -27.18
CA GLN A 98 45.09 32.95 -26.62
C GLN A 98 44.91 34.37 -26.09
N GLY A 99 45.73 34.78 -25.13
CA GLY A 99 45.76 36.15 -24.64
C GLY A 99 46.36 37.09 -25.67
N GLY A 100 45.77 38.28 -25.80
CA GLY A 100 46.25 39.27 -26.78
C GLY A 100 45.38 40.51 -26.87
N THR A 101 45.57 41.30 -27.89
CA THR A 101 44.77 42.50 -28.16
C THR A 101 43.82 42.23 -29.33
N VAL A 102 42.56 42.59 -29.16
CA VAL A 102 41.54 42.44 -30.23
C VAL A 102 41.89 43.39 -31.36
N ARG A 103 42.26 42.83 -32.49
CA ARG A 103 42.69 43.58 -33.67
C ARG A 103 41.48 44.13 -34.47
N ALA A 104 40.54 43.28 -34.75
CA ALA A 104 39.37 43.62 -35.56
C ALA A 104 38.17 42.69 -35.26
N ILE A 105 36.97 43.21 -35.43
CA ILE A 105 35.70 42.49 -35.31
C ILE A 105 35.03 42.44 -36.68
N PHE A 106 34.51 41.28 -37.09
CA PHE A 106 33.93 41.04 -38.40
C PHE A 106 32.43 40.71 -38.36
N ALA A 107 31.89 40.54 -37.16
CA ALA A 107 30.46 40.30 -36.97
C ALA A 107 29.85 41.27 -35.94
N ALA A 108 28.57 41.53 -36.05
CA ALA A 108 27.83 42.41 -35.15
C ALA A 108 26.70 41.63 -34.47
N PRO A 109 26.26 42.03 -33.25
CA PRO A 109 25.06 41.45 -32.63
C PRO A 109 23.87 41.53 -33.57
N GLY A 110 23.16 40.39 -33.75
CA GLY A 110 22.06 40.19 -34.71
C GLY A 110 22.49 39.52 -36.02
N ASP A 111 23.78 39.36 -36.31
CA ASP A 111 24.22 38.65 -37.51
C ASP A 111 24.04 37.14 -37.37
N THR A 112 23.57 36.50 -38.45
CA THR A 112 23.56 35.05 -38.56
C THR A 112 24.88 34.56 -39.15
N LEU A 113 25.63 33.80 -38.36
CA LEU A 113 26.93 33.29 -38.72
C LEU A 113 26.83 31.83 -39.15
N ALA A 114 27.60 31.46 -40.18
CA ALA A 114 27.82 30.05 -40.54
C ALA A 114 28.84 29.38 -39.61
N ASP A 115 28.88 28.06 -39.59
CA ASP A 115 29.97 27.31 -38.99
C ASP A 115 31.33 27.73 -39.60
N GLY A 116 32.29 28.00 -38.74
CA GLY A 116 33.63 28.50 -39.12
C GLY A 116 33.68 29.99 -39.51
N ALA A 117 32.54 30.74 -39.44
CA ALA A 117 32.55 32.18 -39.76
C ALA A 117 33.42 32.97 -38.79
N LEU A 118 34.26 33.87 -39.33
CA LEU A 118 35.17 34.69 -38.54
C LEU A 118 34.36 35.74 -37.74
N VAL A 119 34.55 35.76 -36.40
CA VAL A 119 33.91 36.70 -35.48
C VAL A 119 34.86 37.87 -35.17
N LEU A 120 36.10 37.58 -34.74
CA LEU A 120 37.13 38.58 -34.45
C LEU A 120 38.53 37.99 -34.58
N LEU A 121 39.51 38.89 -34.68
CA LEU A 121 40.95 38.53 -34.68
C LEU A 121 41.61 39.08 -33.44
N ILE A 122 42.53 38.29 -32.87
CA ILE A 122 43.36 38.62 -31.70
C ILE A 122 44.83 38.60 -32.15
N ASP A 123 45.58 39.66 -31.84
CA ASP A 123 47.01 39.69 -31.97
C ASP A 123 47.62 39.21 -30.65
N PRO A 124 48.26 38.00 -30.61
CA PRO A 124 48.77 37.41 -29.39
C PRO A 124 49.82 38.31 -28.72
N SER A 125 49.74 38.41 -27.39
CA SER A 125 50.79 39.02 -26.59
C SER A 125 51.11 38.13 -25.39
N GLY A 126 52.35 37.66 -25.29
CA GLY A 126 52.79 36.66 -24.28
C GLY A 126 52.67 37.10 -22.82
N ASP A 127 52.43 38.38 -22.57
CA ASP A 127 52.31 38.92 -21.21
C ASP A 127 50.93 38.68 -20.56
N LEU A 128 49.95 38.19 -21.31
CA LEU A 128 48.58 37.99 -20.84
C LEU A 128 48.22 36.54 -20.52
N ASP A 129 49.11 35.58 -20.83
CA ASP A 129 48.90 34.16 -20.56
C ASP A 129 49.40 33.74 -19.15
N ALA A 130 50.08 34.63 -18.42
CA ALA A 130 50.78 34.28 -17.17
C ALA A 130 49.94 34.43 -15.88
N GLU A 131 48.75 35.00 -15.93
CA GLU A 131 47.85 35.02 -14.77
C GLU A 131 46.78 33.92 -14.91
N ALA A 132 46.84 32.97 -13.98
CA ALA A 132 45.84 31.92 -13.87
C ALA A 132 44.44 32.50 -13.94
N ALA A 133 43.53 31.84 -14.70
CA ALA A 133 42.11 32.15 -14.68
C ALA A 133 41.69 32.22 -13.22
N VAL A 134 41.14 33.36 -12.79
CA VAL A 134 40.47 33.46 -11.49
C VAL A 134 39.31 32.48 -11.57
N VAL A 135 39.49 31.31 -10.96
CA VAL A 135 38.38 30.41 -10.67
C VAL A 135 37.49 31.24 -9.75
N GLU A 136 36.34 31.74 -10.25
CA GLU A 136 35.36 32.34 -9.39
C GLU A 136 35.06 31.33 -8.29
N ASP A 137 35.34 31.74 -7.05
CA ASP A 137 35.02 30.92 -5.88
C ASP A 137 33.53 30.80 -5.84
N ILE A 138 32.99 29.64 -6.29
CA ILE A 138 31.57 29.39 -6.38
C ILE A 138 31.04 29.24 -4.95
N ASP A 139 30.28 30.20 -4.48
CA ASP A 139 29.52 30.10 -3.24
C ASP A 139 28.52 28.93 -3.35
N LEU A 140 28.89 27.77 -2.80
CA LEU A 140 28.07 26.54 -2.81
C LEU A 140 26.78 26.67 -2.00
N ASP A 141 26.73 27.64 -1.08
CA ASP A 141 25.55 27.90 -0.25
C ASP A 141 24.56 28.90 -0.90
N ARG A 142 24.94 29.50 -2.01
CA ARG A 142 24.10 30.44 -2.75
C ARG A 142 22.83 29.76 -3.25
N VAL A 143 21.68 30.21 -2.76
CA VAL A 143 20.36 29.75 -3.23
C VAL A 143 19.95 30.53 -4.47
N ARG A 144 19.91 29.88 -5.62
CA ARG A 144 19.41 30.45 -6.87
C ARG A 144 17.90 30.68 -6.80
N PRO A 145 17.33 31.63 -7.55
CA PRO A 145 15.88 31.94 -7.52
C PRO A 145 15.00 30.73 -7.83
N ASP A 146 15.38 29.90 -8.80
CA ASP A 146 14.67 28.66 -9.15
C ASP A 146 14.64 27.65 -8.01
N LEU A 147 15.77 27.48 -7.29
CA LEU A 147 15.84 26.65 -6.09
C LEU A 147 15.05 27.25 -4.93
N ALA A 148 15.07 28.58 -4.78
CA ALA A 148 14.28 29.27 -3.76
C ALA A 148 12.76 29.05 -3.97
N GLU A 149 12.27 29.14 -5.21
CA GLU A 149 10.88 28.84 -5.57
C GLU A 149 10.54 27.38 -5.24
N LEU A 150 11.38 26.42 -5.64
CA LEU A 150 11.17 25.01 -5.33
C LEU A 150 11.07 24.76 -3.83
N ARG A 151 12.03 25.30 -3.03
CA ARG A 151 12.04 25.14 -1.57
C ARG A 151 10.79 25.74 -0.92
N MET A 152 10.36 26.91 -1.37
CA MET A 152 9.14 27.56 -0.89
C MET A 152 7.92 26.69 -1.16
N ARG A 153 7.76 26.16 -2.38
CA ARG A 153 6.62 25.32 -2.77
C ARG A 153 6.60 23.97 -2.05
N LEU A 154 7.75 23.32 -1.87
CA LEU A 154 7.87 22.10 -1.07
C LEU A 154 7.58 22.36 0.41
N GLY A 155 8.09 23.48 0.92
CA GLY A 155 7.86 23.92 2.30
C GLY A 155 6.38 24.16 2.62
N ALA A 156 5.57 24.61 1.66
CA ALA A 156 4.15 24.88 1.87
C ALA A 156 3.36 23.65 2.37
N GLY A 157 3.83 22.42 2.07
CA GLY A 157 3.22 21.17 2.53
C GLY A 157 3.70 20.69 3.91
N LEU A 158 4.66 21.36 4.53
CA LEU A 158 5.20 20.97 5.83
C LEU A 158 4.41 21.61 6.98
N ASP A 159 4.25 20.89 8.06
CA ASP A 159 3.47 21.34 9.23
C ASP A 159 4.01 22.63 9.85
N VAL A 160 5.33 22.81 9.87
CA VAL A 160 5.98 24.03 10.38
C VAL A 160 5.51 25.31 9.66
N ASN A 161 5.09 25.20 8.41
CA ASN A 161 4.61 26.32 7.60
C ASN A 161 3.06 26.45 7.58
N ARG A 162 2.36 25.59 8.35
CA ARG A 162 0.88 25.57 8.48
C ARG A 162 0.42 25.61 9.95
N PRO A 163 0.98 26.47 10.81
CA PRO A 163 0.78 26.38 12.26
C PRO A 163 -0.68 26.50 12.71
N GLU A 164 -1.47 27.33 12.01
CA GLU A 164 -2.90 27.48 12.33
C GLU A 164 -3.71 26.22 12.00
N ALA A 165 -3.44 25.58 10.87
CA ALA A 165 -4.11 24.35 10.46
C ALA A 165 -3.73 23.21 11.42
N VAL A 166 -2.46 23.10 11.79
CA VAL A 166 -1.94 22.14 12.75
C VAL A 166 -2.60 22.33 14.12
N ALA A 167 -2.59 23.57 14.64
CA ALA A 167 -3.23 23.89 15.93
C ALA A 167 -4.73 23.54 15.95
N LYS A 168 -5.43 23.80 14.85
CA LYS A 168 -6.85 23.44 14.68
C LYS A 168 -7.07 21.93 14.62
N ARG A 169 -6.13 21.18 14.06
CA ARG A 169 -6.15 19.72 14.01
C ARG A 169 -5.94 19.14 15.42
N HIS A 170 -4.90 19.59 16.11
CA HIS A 170 -4.57 19.17 17.48
C HIS A 170 -5.68 19.51 18.48
N ALA A 171 -6.35 20.67 18.35
CA ALA A 171 -7.49 21.04 19.18
C ALA A 171 -8.70 20.09 19.07
N ARG A 172 -8.74 19.26 18.02
CA ARG A 172 -9.74 18.19 17.83
C ARG A 172 -9.26 16.84 18.31
N GLY A 173 -8.07 16.75 18.89
CA GLY A 173 -7.48 15.51 19.39
C GLY A 173 -6.83 14.64 18.30
N HIS A 174 -6.61 15.16 17.08
CA HIS A 174 -6.01 14.42 15.98
C HIS A 174 -4.59 14.87 15.66
N ARG A 175 -3.76 13.95 15.24
CA ARG A 175 -2.42 14.19 14.70
C ARG A 175 -2.48 14.61 13.24
N THR A 176 -1.41 15.24 12.76
CA THR A 176 -1.30 15.55 11.33
C THR A 176 -0.93 14.30 10.51
N ALA A 177 -1.14 14.37 9.20
CA ALA A 177 -0.69 13.32 8.27
C ALA A 177 0.83 13.07 8.37
N ARG A 178 1.63 14.12 8.56
CA ARG A 178 3.09 14.02 8.65
C ARG A 178 3.56 13.48 9.99
N GLU A 179 2.88 13.80 11.09
CA GLU A 179 3.14 13.20 12.40
C GLU A 179 2.87 11.69 12.40
N ASN A 180 1.78 11.26 11.78
CA ASN A 180 1.46 9.84 11.64
C ASN A 180 2.45 9.13 10.71
N LEU A 181 2.80 9.76 9.58
CA LEU A 181 3.83 9.24 8.68
C LEU A 181 5.18 9.06 9.41
N GLY A 182 5.62 10.07 10.16
CA GLY A 182 6.86 10.00 10.94
C GLY A 182 6.83 8.95 12.06
N ALA A 183 5.65 8.59 12.58
CA ALA A 183 5.51 7.53 13.58
C ALA A 183 5.59 6.11 12.97
N ILE A 184 5.23 5.96 11.69
CA ILE A 184 5.25 4.65 11.01
C ILE A 184 6.54 4.43 10.23
N CYS A 185 7.00 5.44 9.50
CA CYS A 185 8.18 5.37 8.64
C CYS A 185 9.46 5.54 9.48
N ASP A 186 10.50 4.82 9.13
CA ASP A 186 11.81 4.97 9.77
C ASP A 186 12.42 6.33 9.41
N ASP A 187 13.07 6.97 10.39
CA ASP A 187 13.59 8.32 10.26
C ASP A 187 14.53 8.49 9.04
N GLY A 188 14.31 9.57 8.28
CA GLY A 188 15.13 9.93 7.14
C GLY A 188 14.98 9.03 5.90
N SER A 189 14.18 7.96 5.96
CA SER A 189 14.02 7.02 4.86
C SER A 189 12.97 7.42 3.82
N PHE A 190 12.09 8.39 4.14
CA PHE A 190 10.95 8.71 3.30
C PHE A 190 11.30 9.55 2.08
N LEU A 191 11.00 9.04 0.90
CA LEU A 191 11.09 9.73 -0.39
C LEU A 191 9.69 10.09 -0.89
N GLU A 192 9.34 11.37 -0.83
CA GLU A 192 8.02 11.88 -1.21
C GLU A 192 7.86 12.00 -2.72
N TYR A 193 6.77 11.49 -3.26
CA TYR A 193 6.38 11.61 -4.66
C TYR A 193 5.24 12.61 -4.84
N GLY A 194 5.38 13.55 -5.79
CA GLY A 194 4.32 14.47 -6.18
C GLY A 194 3.99 15.56 -5.15
N ALA A 195 4.96 15.96 -4.30
CA ALA A 195 4.79 17.00 -3.28
C ALA A 195 4.32 18.36 -3.86
N LEU A 196 4.69 18.69 -5.11
CA LEU A 196 4.29 19.93 -5.79
C LEU A 196 2.87 19.92 -6.36
N ALA A 197 2.14 18.79 -6.27
CA ALA A 197 0.77 18.74 -6.74
C ALA A 197 -0.13 19.69 -5.95
N THR A 198 -1.12 20.27 -6.64
CA THR A 198 -2.17 21.11 -6.06
C THR A 198 -3.51 20.66 -6.59
N ALA A 199 -4.63 21.05 -5.99
CA ALA A 199 -5.95 20.71 -6.53
C ALA A 199 -6.17 21.21 -7.97
N ALA A 200 -6.95 20.45 -8.74
CA ALA A 200 -7.28 20.77 -10.14
C ALA A 200 -8.39 21.84 -10.23
N GLN A 201 -8.13 23.04 -9.67
CA GLN A 201 -9.10 24.12 -9.50
C GLN A 201 -8.60 25.47 -10.06
N ARG A 202 -7.73 25.47 -11.08
CA ARG A 202 -7.13 26.69 -11.64
C ARG A 202 -8.15 27.66 -12.25
N SER A 203 -9.29 27.15 -12.70
CA SER A 203 -10.37 27.99 -13.22
C SER A 203 -11.12 28.77 -12.12
N ARG A 204 -10.98 28.39 -10.85
CA ARG A 204 -11.66 29.00 -9.70
C ARG A 204 -10.73 29.72 -8.74
N ARG A 205 -9.46 29.33 -8.69
CA ARG A 205 -8.49 29.75 -7.68
C ARG A 205 -7.17 30.16 -8.33
N SER A 206 -6.52 31.16 -7.79
CA SER A 206 -5.17 31.55 -8.24
C SER A 206 -4.16 30.46 -7.92
N LEU A 207 -3.05 30.43 -8.65
CA LEU A 207 -1.97 29.49 -8.39
C LEU A 207 -1.39 29.66 -6.98
N ALA A 208 -1.24 30.90 -6.52
CA ALA A 208 -0.74 31.22 -5.18
C ALA A 208 -1.65 30.63 -4.09
N ASP A 209 -2.97 30.77 -4.24
CA ASP A 209 -3.96 30.20 -3.32
C ASP A 209 -3.95 28.66 -3.34
N LEU A 210 -3.81 28.06 -4.53
CA LEU A 210 -3.70 26.61 -4.65
C LEU A 210 -2.44 26.06 -3.97
N ILE A 211 -1.30 26.73 -4.12
CA ILE A 211 -0.04 26.36 -3.47
C ILE A 211 -0.17 26.45 -1.95
N ALA A 212 -0.80 27.52 -1.43
CA ALA A 212 -0.94 27.74 0.00
C ALA A 212 -1.92 26.76 0.67
N ASN A 213 -3.03 26.41 0.00
CA ASN A 213 -4.17 25.75 0.64
C ASN A 213 -4.52 24.36 0.09
N THR A 214 -3.80 23.86 -0.94
CA THR A 214 -4.10 22.56 -1.55
C THR A 214 -2.86 21.72 -1.83
N THR A 215 -1.89 21.81 -0.92
CA THR A 215 -0.59 21.12 -1.01
C THR A 215 -0.76 19.62 -1.16
N GLY A 216 0.01 19.02 -2.07
CA GLY A 216 -0.03 17.58 -2.35
C GLY A 216 -1.38 17.08 -2.86
N ASP A 217 -2.35 17.95 -3.15
CA ASP A 217 -3.75 17.64 -3.44
C ASP A 217 -4.39 16.75 -2.36
N GLY A 218 -4.06 16.99 -1.08
CA GLY A 218 -4.65 16.34 0.08
C GLY A 218 -4.17 14.90 0.35
N VAL A 219 -3.09 14.45 -0.28
CA VAL A 219 -2.46 13.17 0.03
C VAL A 219 -0.94 13.24 -0.05
N VAL A 220 -0.26 12.77 0.98
CA VAL A 220 1.18 12.55 0.99
C VAL A 220 1.45 11.14 0.48
N THR A 221 2.25 11.01 -0.57
CA THR A 221 2.59 9.71 -1.17
C THR A 221 4.09 9.57 -1.31
N GLY A 222 4.61 8.38 -1.05
CA GLY A 222 6.05 8.13 -1.14
C GLY A 222 6.44 6.70 -0.82
N ILE A 223 7.73 6.45 -0.84
CA ILE A 223 8.34 5.18 -0.43
C ILE A 223 9.30 5.48 0.72
N GLY A 224 9.32 4.62 1.71
CA GLY A 224 10.24 4.67 2.84
C GLY A 224 10.45 3.28 3.42
N SER A 225 11.00 3.21 4.61
CA SER A 225 11.26 1.96 5.33
C SER A 225 10.43 1.86 6.60
N ILE A 226 10.12 0.62 6.99
CA ILE A 226 9.51 0.27 8.29
C ILE A 226 10.32 -0.86 8.89
N ASN A 227 10.74 -0.74 10.17
CA ASN A 227 11.48 -1.77 10.90
C ASN A 227 12.83 -2.12 10.26
N GLY A 228 13.51 -1.17 9.63
CA GLY A 228 14.81 -1.39 8.97
C GLY A 228 15.87 -1.93 9.89
N ASP A 229 15.86 -1.50 11.17
CA ASP A 229 16.78 -1.99 12.20
C ASP A 229 16.63 -3.49 12.50
N LEU A 230 15.42 -4.04 12.29
CA LEU A 230 15.11 -5.45 12.59
C LEU A 230 15.32 -6.36 11.37
N PHE A 231 14.98 -5.89 10.16
CA PHE A 231 14.88 -6.75 8.98
C PHE A 231 15.80 -6.34 7.82
N GLY A 232 16.53 -5.21 7.96
CA GLY A 232 17.42 -4.69 6.93
C GLY A 232 16.68 -3.96 5.79
N GLU A 233 17.44 -3.34 4.91
CA GLU A 233 16.93 -2.40 3.89
C GLU A 233 15.95 -3.05 2.90
N ASP A 234 16.27 -4.22 2.37
CA ASP A 234 15.45 -4.86 1.33
C ASP A 234 14.07 -5.29 1.82
N ALA A 235 13.97 -5.79 3.06
CA ALA A 235 12.72 -6.27 3.64
C ALA A 235 11.89 -5.14 4.28
N SER A 236 12.48 -3.95 4.49
CA SER A 236 11.83 -2.84 5.19
C SER A 236 11.10 -1.86 4.26
N ARG A 237 11.33 -1.92 2.96
CA ARG A 237 10.70 -1.00 1.98
C ARG A 237 9.19 -1.07 2.03
N CYS A 238 8.55 0.10 2.04
CA CYS A 238 7.10 0.25 2.12
C CYS A 238 6.63 1.49 1.34
N ALA A 239 5.46 1.40 0.71
CA ALA A 239 4.79 2.52 0.08
C ALA A 239 3.76 3.14 1.04
N PHE A 240 3.65 4.47 1.03
CA PHE A 240 2.77 5.23 1.91
C PHE A 240 1.82 6.10 1.11
N ALA A 241 0.52 6.01 1.41
CA ALA A 241 -0.51 6.92 0.95
C ALA A 241 -1.23 7.47 2.18
N VAL A 242 -0.94 8.72 2.55
CA VAL A 242 -1.39 9.34 3.79
C VAL A 242 -2.26 10.54 3.47
N TYR A 243 -3.56 10.45 3.73
CA TYR A 243 -4.50 11.54 3.50
C TYR A 243 -4.28 12.69 4.49
N ASP A 244 -4.18 13.91 3.98
CA ASP A 244 -4.07 15.12 4.78
C ASP A 244 -5.46 15.78 4.90
N TYR A 245 -6.14 15.51 6.01
CA TYR A 245 -7.47 16.08 6.28
C TYR A 245 -7.47 17.61 6.35
N MET A 246 -6.31 18.25 6.62
CA MET A 246 -6.18 19.71 6.63
C MET A 246 -6.32 20.30 5.22
N VAL A 247 -6.18 19.48 4.18
CA VAL A 247 -6.34 19.88 2.78
C VAL A 247 -7.70 19.39 2.26
N LEU A 248 -8.65 20.31 2.13
CA LEU A 248 -9.98 20.04 1.57
C LEU A 248 -10.68 18.82 2.23
N ALA A 249 -10.51 18.66 3.55
CA ALA A 249 -11.07 17.59 4.36
C ALA A 249 -10.74 16.18 3.84
N GLY A 250 -9.55 15.96 3.30
CA GLY A 250 -9.09 14.67 2.79
C GLY A 250 -9.87 14.14 1.60
N THR A 251 -10.60 15.01 0.88
CA THR A 251 -11.38 14.60 -0.29
C THR A 251 -10.48 14.28 -1.48
N GLN A 252 -10.89 13.28 -2.27
CA GLN A 252 -10.16 12.79 -3.43
C GLN A 252 -10.36 13.72 -4.63
N GLY A 253 -9.27 14.25 -5.14
CA GLY A 253 -9.23 15.09 -6.35
C GLY A 253 -8.51 14.42 -7.50
N GLN A 254 -8.52 15.07 -8.67
CA GLN A 254 -7.92 14.53 -9.88
C GLN A 254 -6.42 14.22 -9.72
N ARG A 255 -5.65 15.14 -9.12
CA ARG A 255 -4.19 14.96 -8.95
C ARG A 255 -3.88 14.06 -7.78
N ASN A 256 -4.75 14.02 -6.77
CA ASN A 256 -4.75 13.04 -5.69
C ASN A 256 -4.77 11.61 -6.26
N HIS A 257 -5.73 11.30 -7.15
CA HIS A 257 -5.81 10.01 -7.83
C HIS A 257 -4.54 9.69 -8.64
N LYS A 258 -4.02 10.64 -9.43
CA LYS A 258 -2.79 10.43 -10.22
C LYS A 258 -1.57 10.11 -9.35
N LYS A 259 -1.45 10.72 -8.18
CA LYS A 259 -0.37 10.40 -7.22
C LYS A 259 -0.50 8.98 -6.71
N GLN A 260 -1.71 8.58 -6.31
CA GLN A 260 -1.98 7.22 -5.84
C GLN A 260 -1.78 6.18 -6.94
N ASP A 261 -2.27 6.43 -8.16
CA ASP A 261 -2.07 5.54 -9.32
C ASP A 261 -0.58 5.26 -9.54
N ARG A 262 0.25 6.31 -9.49
CA ARG A 262 1.70 6.17 -9.62
C ARG A 262 2.32 5.37 -8.47
N LEU A 263 1.89 5.63 -7.23
CA LEU A 263 2.37 4.90 -6.05
C LEU A 263 2.01 3.41 -6.12
N PHE A 264 0.75 3.10 -6.45
CA PHE A 264 0.27 1.71 -6.52
C PHE A 264 0.92 0.93 -7.67
N GLU A 265 1.21 1.60 -8.79
CA GLU A 265 2.01 1.00 -9.86
C GLU A 265 3.41 0.62 -9.37
N LEU A 266 4.09 1.52 -8.66
CA LEU A 266 5.42 1.27 -8.09
C LEU A 266 5.38 0.15 -7.05
N ALA A 267 4.40 0.18 -6.13
CA ALA A 267 4.24 -0.84 -5.11
C ALA A 267 4.02 -2.23 -5.72
N GLY A 268 3.19 -2.32 -6.78
CA GLY A 268 2.94 -3.57 -7.50
C GLY A 268 4.17 -4.10 -8.24
N LYS A 269 4.95 -3.24 -8.88
CA LYS A 269 6.19 -3.62 -9.56
C LYS A 269 7.26 -4.10 -8.58
N SER A 270 7.36 -3.44 -7.43
CA SER A 270 8.35 -3.74 -6.39
C SER A 270 7.87 -4.79 -5.39
N LYS A 271 6.58 -5.13 -5.38
CA LYS A 271 5.93 -6.05 -4.44
C LYS A 271 6.19 -5.65 -2.98
N ILE A 272 6.11 -4.37 -2.69
CA ILE A 272 6.31 -3.81 -1.34
C ILE A 272 4.97 -3.53 -0.65
N PRO A 273 4.88 -3.66 0.67
CA PRO A 273 3.67 -3.32 1.43
C PRO A 273 3.18 -1.91 1.15
N VAL A 274 1.87 -1.68 1.29
CA VAL A 274 1.27 -0.35 1.23
C VAL A 274 0.59 -0.03 2.55
N ILE A 275 0.96 1.12 3.13
CA ILE A 275 0.25 1.72 4.26
C ILE A 275 -0.66 2.83 3.72
N LEU A 276 -1.95 2.66 3.92
CA LEU A 276 -2.97 3.64 3.57
C LEU A 276 -3.55 4.24 4.86
N LEU A 277 -3.20 5.49 5.18
CA LEU A 277 -3.89 6.24 6.22
C LEU A 277 -5.08 6.95 5.56
N ALA A 278 -6.27 6.37 5.73
CA ALA A 278 -7.48 6.79 5.04
C ALA A 278 -8.32 7.70 5.91
N GLU A 279 -8.43 8.97 5.53
CA GLU A 279 -9.31 9.93 6.18
C GLU A 279 -9.90 10.88 5.13
N GLY A 280 -11.22 11.07 5.13
CA GLY A 280 -11.87 12.03 4.25
C GLY A 280 -13.22 11.60 3.70
N GLY A 281 -13.81 12.48 2.91
CA GLY A 281 -15.20 12.38 2.43
C GLY A 281 -15.41 11.74 1.05
N GLY A 282 -14.39 11.13 0.46
CA GLY A 282 -14.48 10.58 -0.90
C GLY A 282 -14.24 11.61 -2.00
N GLY A 283 -14.81 11.39 -3.18
CA GLY A 283 -14.59 12.20 -4.36
C GLY A 283 -14.99 13.68 -4.18
N ARG A 284 -14.15 14.58 -4.66
CA ARG A 284 -14.34 16.04 -4.59
C ARG A 284 -15.04 16.56 -5.85
N PRO A 285 -16.24 17.15 -5.74
CA PRO A 285 -16.99 17.64 -6.89
C PRO A 285 -16.49 18.98 -7.45
N GLY A 286 -15.51 19.60 -6.82
CA GLY A 286 -15.03 20.94 -7.12
C GLY A 286 -13.87 21.05 -8.09
N ASP A 287 -13.30 19.96 -8.56
CA ASP A 287 -12.19 19.94 -9.52
C ASP A 287 -12.72 20.24 -10.93
N VAL A 288 -12.22 21.32 -11.54
CA VAL A 288 -12.79 21.90 -12.77
C VAL A 288 -11.79 22.01 -13.93
N ASP A 289 -10.53 21.62 -13.72
CA ASP A 289 -9.50 21.66 -14.79
C ASP A 289 -9.65 20.49 -15.80
N ARG A 290 -10.66 19.64 -15.63
CA ARG A 290 -10.94 18.49 -16.48
C ARG A 290 -12.36 18.57 -17.05
N PHE A 291 -12.49 18.34 -18.34
CA PHE A 291 -13.77 18.29 -19.05
C PHE A 291 -14.48 16.92 -18.95
N ASN A 292 -14.26 16.17 -17.90
CA ASN A 292 -14.92 14.88 -17.72
C ASN A 292 -16.18 15.05 -16.88
N LEU A 293 -17.35 14.91 -17.49
CA LEU A 293 -18.64 15.10 -16.85
C LEU A 293 -18.98 14.05 -15.80
N ALA A 294 -18.53 12.80 -15.97
CA ALA A 294 -18.89 11.69 -15.08
C ALA A 294 -17.79 11.32 -14.06
N GLY A 295 -16.51 11.59 -14.39
CA GLY A 295 -15.38 11.25 -13.52
C GLY A 295 -15.15 9.74 -13.30
N LEU A 296 -15.75 8.86 -14.13
CA LEU A 296 -15.68 7.41 -13.98
C LEU A 296 -14.41 6.80 -14.59
N ASP A 297 -13.64 7.55 -15.35
CA ASP A 297 -12.32 7.17 -15.85
C ASP A 297 -11.27 7.38 -14.74
N CYS A 298 -11.31 6.49 -13.72
CA CYS A 298 -10.44 6.52 -12.55
C CYS A 298 -9.87 5.11 -12.31
N SER A 299 -8.57 4.96 -12.51
CA SER A 299 -7.86 3.68 -12.37
C SER A 299 -7.54 3.31 -10.92
N THR A 300 -7.57 4.26 -9.99
CA THR A 300 -7.05 4.15 -8.62
C THR A 300 -7.60 2.93 -7.87
N PHE A 301 -8.91 2.72 -7.89
CA PHE A 301 -9.54 1.60 -7.16
C PHE A 301 -9.10 0.25 -7.74
N GLY A 302 -9.12 0.11 -9.07
CA GLY A 302 -8.66 -1.10 -9.73
C GLY A 302 -7.15 -1.31 -9.58
N ALA A 303 -6.35 -0.24 -9.58
CA ALA A 303 -4.91 -0.30 -9.36
C ALA A 303 -4.59 -0.79 -7.94
N PHE A 304 -5.28 -0.24 -6.93
CA PHE A 304 -5.11 -0.67 -5.53
C PHE A 304 -5.58 -2.10 -5.31
N ALA A 305 -6.78 -2.45 -5.76
CA ALA A 305 -7.32 -3.81 -5.62
C ALA A 305 -6.44 -4.89 -6.29
N ARG A 306 -5.74 -4.55 -7.38
CA ARG A 306 -4.76 -5.46 -8.01
C ARG A 306 -3.56 -5.80 -7.13
N LEU A 307 -3.28 -5.04 -6.07
CA LEU A 307 -2.20 -5.32 -5.12
C LEU A 307 -2.56 -6.44 -4.13
N SER A 308 -3.85 -6.75 -3.93
CA SER A 308 -4.31 -7.82 -3.04
C SER A 308 -3.57 -9.13 -3.31
N GLY A 309 -2.99 -9.73 -2.28
CA GLY A 309 -2.20 -10.95 -2.34
C GLY A 309 -0.83 -10.81 -3.02
N GLN A 310 -0.41 -9.61 -3.43
CA GLN A 310 0.95 -9.37 -3.95
C GLN A 310 1.90 -8.82 -2.88
N ALA A 311 1.38 -7.96 -2.04
CA ALA A 311 2.09 -7.37 -0.89
C ALA A 311 1.06 -6.97 0.17
N PRO A 312 1.42 -6.93 1.46
CA PRO A 312 0.51 -6.54 2.54
C PRO A 312 -0.09 -5.15 2.33
N LEU A 313 -1.41 -5.05 2.47
CA LEU A 313 -2.17 -3.81 2.37
C LEU A 313 -2.74 -3.46 3.75
N VAL A 314 -2.22 -2.38 4.35
CA VAL A 314 -2.59 -1.96 5.70
C VAL A 314 -3.38 -0.67 5.63
N GLY A 315 -4.63 -0.72 6.05
CA GLY A 315 -5.49 0.45 6.21
C GLY A 315 -5.46 0.94 7.66
N VAL A 316 -5.18 2.22 7.85
CA VAL A 316 -5.27 2.90 9.16
C VAL A 316 -6.29 4.00 9.03
N VAL A 317 -7.20 4.07 9.99
CA VAL A 317 -8.25 5.09 10.01
C VAL A 317 -8.33 5.75 11.38
N SER A 318 -8.45 7.09 11.37
CA SER A 318 -8.77 7.92 12.52
C SER A 318 -9.74 9.01 12.06
N GLY A 319 -10.89 9.15 12.73
CA GLY A 319 -11.94 10.05 12.32
C GLY A 319 -12.78 9.51 11.15
N ARG A 320 -13.12 10.35 10.19
CA ARG A 320 -14.13 10.07 9.16
C ARG A 320 -13.51 9.50 7.90
N CYS A 321 -13.98 8.33 7.45
CA CYS A 321 -13.56 7.70 6.21
C CYS A 321 -14.80 7.27 5.41
N PHE A 322 -15.15 8.03 4.37
CA PHE A 322 -16.37 7.81 3.59
C PHE A 322 -16.09 7.66 2.09
N ALA A 323 -17.03 7.01 1.40
CA ALA A 323 -17.08 6.86 -0.05
C ALA A 323 -15.77 6.31 -0.65
N GLY A 324 -15.11 7.03 -1.56
CA GLY A 324 -13.88 6.57 -2.21
C GLY A 324 -12.74 6.25 -1.25
N ASN A 325 -12.61 6.99 -0.14
CA ASN A 325 -11.63 6.68 0.90
C ASN A 325 -11.96 5.34 1.58
N ALA A 326 -13.24 5.10 1.88
CA ALA A 326 -13.70 3.83 2.46
C ALA A 326 -13.60 2.66 1.46
N ALA A 327 -13.79 2.91 0.17
CA ALA A 327 -13.63 1.89 -0.85
C ALA A 327 -12.17 1.41 -0.97
N LEU A 328 -11.19 2.31 -0.89
CA LEU A 328 -9.78 1.93 -0.83
C LEU A 328 -9.47 1.19 0.49
N LEU A 329 -9.95 1.73 1.62
CA LEU A 329 -9.79 1.11 2.93
C LEU A 329 -10.31 -0.33 2.96
N GLY A 330 -11.51 -0.57 2.39
CA GLY A 330 -12.13 -1.90 2.32
C GLY A 330 -11.38 -2.92 1.46
N CYS A 331 -10.45 -2.46 0.60
CA CYS A 331 -9.56 -3.35 -0.17
C CYS A 331 -8.29 -3.74 0.61
N CYS A 332 -8.08 -3.21 1.82
CA CYS A 332 -6.92 -3.56 2.64
C CYS A 332 -7.06 -4.96 3.26
N ASP A 333 -5.91 -5.58 3.54
CA ASP A 333 -5.85 -6.89 4.21
C ASP A 333 -6.22 -6.78 5.68
N VAL A 334 -5.85 -5.65 6.29
CA VAL A 334 -6.16 -5.31 7.68
C VAL A 334 -6.61 -3.86 7.78
N ILE A 335 -7.65 -3.61 8.57
CA ILE A 335 -8.12 -2.27 8.93
C ILE A 335 -7.89 -2.05 10.42
N ILE A 336 -7.03 -1.07 10.74
CA ILE A 336 -6.73 -0.61 12.09
C ILE A 336 -7.47 0.70 12.29
N ALA A 337 -8.34 0.78 13.29
CA ALA A 337 -9.19 1.95 13.51
C ALA A 337 -9.18 2.37 14.98
N ASP A 338 -9.09 3.67 15.23
CA ASP A 338 -9.18 4.22 16.58
C ASP A 338 -10.63 4.48 17.02
N GLU A 339 -10.78 4.85 18.30
CA GLU A 339 -12.08 5.11 18.94
C GLU A 339 -12.92 6.22 18.26
N SER A 340 -12.28 7.12 17.50
CA SER A 340 -12.94 8.24 16.81
C SER A 340 -13.44 7.88 15.42
N SER A 341 -13.17 6.66 14.95
CA SER A 341 -13.37 6.27 13.56
C SER A 341 -14.83 6.08 13.17
N ASN A 342 -15.18 6.61 11.99
CA ASN A 342 -16.46 6.40 11.32
C ASN A 342 -16.20 5.96 9.87
N ILE A 343 -16.67 4.78 9.50
CA ILE A 343 -16.38 4.18 8.19
C ILE A 343 -17.69 3.87 7.46
N GLY A 344 -17.86 4.40 6.25
CA GLY A 344 -19.08 4.14 5.48
C GLY A 344 -18.93 4.42 3.98
N MET A 345 -19.75 3.76 3.17
CA MET A 345 -19.72 3.94 1.71
C MET A 345 -20.27 5.29 1.25
N ALA A 346 -20.95 6.04 2.13
CA ALA A 346 -21.44 7.38 1.85
C ALA A 346 -21.34 8.25 3.10
N GLY A 347 -20.98 9.52 2.92
CA GLY A 347 -21.09 10.52 3.98
C GLY A 347 -22.49 11.13 4.06
N PRO A 348 -22.78 11.96 5.11
CA PRO A 348 -24.10 12.56 5.35
C PRO A 348 -24.72 13.23 4.13
N ALA A 349 -23.95 14.04 3.41
CA ALA A 349 -24.45 14.79 2.26
C ALA A 349 -24.95 13.88 1.10
N MET A 350 -24.32 12.73 0.89
CA MET A 350 -24.79 11.78 -0.14
C MET A 350 -26.04 11.03 0.31
N ILE A 351 -26.15 10.71 1.59
CA ILE A 351 -27.33 10.04 2.17
C ILE A 351 -28.55 10.97 2.09
N GLU A 352 -28.37 12.24 2.49
CA GLU A 352 -29.40 13.27 2.42
C GLU A 352 -29.79 13.56 0.95
N GLY A 353 -28.82 13.74 0.06
CA GLY A 353 -29.05 13.95 -1.37
C GLY A 353 -29.74 12.78 -2.06
N GLY A 354 -29.58 11.57 -1.56
CA GLY A 354 -30.29 10.37 -2.00
C GLY A 354 -31.67 10.19 -1.39
N GLY A 355 -32.13 11.11 -0.54
CA GLY A 355 -33.43 11.03 0.12
C GLY A 355 -33.55 9.93 1.19
N LEU A 356 -32.43 9.44 1.73
CA LEU A 356 -32.39 8.33 2.69
C LEU A 356 -32.41 8.81 4.16
N GLY A 357 -32.56 10.12 4.38
CA GLY A 357 -32.60 10.74 5.71
C GLY A 357 -31.44 11.71 5.98
N VAL A 358 -31.49 12.35 7.13
CA VAL A 358 -30.45 13.29 7.60
C VAL A 358 -29.77 12.68 8.81
N TYR A 359 -28.46 12.50 8.71
CA TYR A 359 -27.66 11.84 9.75
C TYR A 359 -26.40 12.68 10.06
N ARG A 360 -25.98 12.63 11.30
CA ARG A 360 -24.67 13.16 11.69
C ARG A 360 -23.57 12.18 11.24
N PRO A 361 -22.35 12.65 10.96
CA PRO A 361 -21.24 11.75 10.57
C PRO A 361 -21.00 10.62 11.56
N GLU A 362 -21.14 10.88 12.87
CA GLU A 362 -20.93 9.92 13.96
C GLU A 362 -21.96 8.78 14.00
N GLU A 363 -23.09 8.94 13.31
CA GLU A 363 -24.14 7.91 13.19
C GLU A 363 -23.89 6.94 12.03
N ILE A 364 -22.91 7.27 11.15
CA ILE A 364 -22.62 6.47 9.95
C ILE A 364 -21.40 5.60 10.23
N GLY A 365 -21.61 4.31 10.41
CA GLY A 365 -20.56 3.32 10.62
C GLY A 365 -19.61 3.64 11.76
N PRO A 366 -20.12 3.87 12.99
CA PRO A 366 -19.26 4.08 14.15
C PRO A 366 -18.45 2.83 14.49
N ILE A 367 -17.34 3.02 15.18
CA ILE A 367 -16.35 1.98 15.48
C ILE A 367 -16.96 0.71 16.11
N ASP A 368 -17.93 0.84 17.02
CA ASP A 368 -18.58 -0.31 17.66
C ASP A 368 -19.32 -1.20 16.65
N VAL A 369 -20.01 -0.58 15.69
CA VAL A 369 -20.71 -1.29 14.63
C VAL A 369 -19.72 -1.95 13.68
N GLN A 370 -18.66 -1.24 13.30
CA GLN A 370 -17.67 -1.72 12.33
C GLN A 370 -16.75 -2.81 12.91
N CYS A 371 -16.54 -2.84 14.22
CA CYS A 371 -15.88 -3.96 14.89
C CYS A 371 -16.79 -5.19 14.99
N ALA A 372 -18.09 -4.98 15.32
CA ALA A 372 -19.02 -6.08 15.50
C ALA A 372 -19.40 -6.79 14.18
N ASN A 373 -19.41 -6.06 13.07
CA ASN A 373 -19.70 -6.60 11.74
C ASN A 373 -18.47 -7.08 10.95
N GLY A 374 -17.24 -6.93 11.49
CA GLY A 374 -16.01 -7.45 10.90
C GLY A 374 -15.33 -6.54 9.87
N VAL A 375 -15.78 -5.30 9.68
CA VAL A 375 -15.11 -4.31 8.82
C VAL A 375 -13.76 -3.91 9.43
N VAL A 376 -13.73 -3.68 10.74
CA VAL A 376 -12.50 -3.33 11.47
C VAL A 376 -11.86 -4.59 12.03
N ASP A 377 -10.59 -4.80 11.69
CA ASP A 377 -9.81 -5.93 12.17
C ASP A 377 -9.20 -5.66 13.54
N ILE A 378 -8.67 -4.45 13.76
CA ILE A 378 -8.00 -4.08 15.02
C ILE A 378 -8.51 -2.72 15.49
N ARG A 379 -9.14 -2.70 16.67
CA ARG A 379 -9.52 -1.49 17.38
C ARG A 379 -8.38 -1.03 18.28
N VAL A 380 -8.04 0.25 18.25
CA VAL A 380 -7.00 0.89 19.05
C VAL A 380 -7.55 2.14 19.71
N LYS A 381 -6.86 2.65 20.74
CA LYS A 381 -7.33 3.82 21.50
C LYS A 381 -7.11 5.15 20.78
N ASP A 382 -6.01 5.27 20.01
CA ASP A 382 -5.59 6.51 19.38
C ASP A 382 -4.69 6.26 18.15
N GLU A 383 -4.36 7.34 17.42
CA GLU A 383 -3.52 7.30 16.23
C GLU A 383 -2.09 6.81 16.50
N ALA A 384 -1.54 7.08 17.69
CA ALA A 384 -0.18 6.63 18.03
C ALA A 384 -0.13 5.10 18.16
N GLU A 385 -1.13 4.51 18.82
CA GLU A 385 -1.27 3.06 18.89
C GLU A 385 -1.55 2.46 17.51
N ALA A 386 -2.37 3.13 16.68
CA ALA A 386 -2.62 2.68 15.31
C ALA A 386 -1.34 2.60 14.49
N CYS A 387 -0.47 3.59 14.58
CA CYS A 387 0.84 3.61 13.93
C CYS A 387 1.74 2.46 14.43
N ALA A 388 1.80 2.24 15.74
CA ALA A 388 2.59 1.15 16.33
C ALA A 388 2.08 -0.23 15.90
N VAL A 389 0.75 -0.42 15.88
CA VAL A 389 0.12 -1.66 15.44
C VAL A 389 0.34 -1.90 13.94
N ALA A 390 0.31 -0.86 13.10
CA ALA A 390 0.64 -0.98 11.68
C ALA A 390 2.09 -1.44 11.47
N ARG A 391 3.07 -0.88 12.19
CA ARG A 391 4.47 -1.35 12.19
C ARG A 391 4.57 -2.82 12.62
N LYS A 392 3.86 -3.18 13.71
CA LYS A 392 3.84 -4.56 14.20
C LYS A 392 3.23 -5.51 13.18
N TYR A 393 2.12 -5.16 12.55
CA TYR A 393 1.48 -5.99 11.51
C TYR A 393 2.42 -6.25 10.33
N VAL A 394 3.07 -5.21 9.80
CA VAL A 394 4.02 -5.36 8.68
C VAL A 394 5.18 -6.27 9.06
N SER A 395 5.65 -6.24 10.31
CA SER A 395 6.79 -7.05 10.77
C SER A 395 6.62 -8.55 10.53
N TYR A 396 5.39 -9.08 10.57
CA TYR A 396 5.15 -10.51 10.35
C TYR A 396 5.43 -10.97 8.91
N PHE A 397 5.53 -10.04 7.97
CA PHE A 397 5.79 -10.31 6.55
C PHE A 397 7.21 -9.95 6.13
N GLN A 398 8.03 -9.43 7.06
CA GLN A 398 9.39 -8.97 6.79
C GLN A 398 10.46 -10.02 7.08
N GLY A 399 10.13 -11.09 7.82
CA GLY A 399 11.04 -12.20 8.11
C GLY A 399 11.06 -12.63 9.56
N ASP A 400 12.04 -13.47 9.89
CA ASP A 400 12.24 -14.03 11.22
C ASP A 400 12.98 -13.03 12.12
N LEU A 401 12.66 -13.01 13.41
CA LEU A 401 13.40 -12.26 14.43
C LEU A 401 14.49 -13.14 15.04
N PRO A 402 15.74 -12.67 15.13
CA PRO A 402 16.84 -13.46 15.66
C PRO A 402 16.77 -13.65 17.18
N ASN A 403 16.11 -12.74 17.89
CA ASN A 403 15.99 -12.75 19.35
C ASN A 403 14.51 -12.88 19.74
N TRP A 404 14.21 -13.83 20.59
CA TRP A 404 12.87 -14.08 21.11
C TRP A 404 12.94 -14.64 22.53
N THR A 405 11.87 -14.45 23.28
CA THR A 405 11.61 -15.10 24.57
C THR A 405 10.20 -15.66 24.55
N ALA A 406 9.91 -16.60 25.40
CA ALA A 406 8.60 -17.21 25.51
C ALA A 406 8.29 -17.58 26.96
N PRO A 407 7.01 -17.65 27.35
CA PRO A 407 6.59 -18.12 28.64
C PRO A 407 7.03 -19.56 28.93
N ASP A 408 7.00 -19.96 30.18
CA ASP A 408 7.25 -21.34 30.57
C ASP A 408 6.18 -22.29 30.00
N GLN A 409 6.55 -23.12 29.05
CA GLN A 409 5.63 -23.99 28.33
C GLN A 409 4.99 -25.07 29.23
N ARG A 410 5.53 -25.34 30.43
CA ARG A 410 4.93 -26.25 31.40
C ARG A 410 3.55 -25.75 31.87
N ALA A 411 3.27 -24.48 31.78
CA ALA A 411 1.95 -23.89 32.06
C ALA A 411 0.85 -24.47 31.17
N LEU A 412 1.17 -24.88 29.93
CA LEU A 412 0.20 -25.48 28.99
C LEU A 412 -0.43 -26.78 29.53
N ARG A 413 0.24 -27.50 30.44
CA ARG A 413 -0.32 -28.71 31.07
C ARG A 413 -1.54 -28.43 31.95
N PHE A 414 -1.75 -27.16 32.36
CA PHE A 414 -2.78 -26.77 33.33
C PHE A 414 -3.84 -25.82 32.76
N VAL A 415 -3.71 -25.37 31.51
CA VAL A 415 -4.67 -24.42 30.89
C VAL A 415 -5.99 -25.08 30.52
N ILE A 416 -6.00 -26.39 30.24
CA ILE A 416 -7.24 -27.14 30.00
C ILE A 416 -7.70 -27.73 31.35
N PRO A 417 -8.94 -27.39 31.80
CA PRO A 417 -9.48 -27.92 33.05
C PRO A 417 -9.61 -29.46 33.04
N GLU A 418 -9.29 -30.11 34.17
CA GLU A 418 -9.52 -31.55 34.33
C GLU A 418 -10.97 -31.95 34.12
N ASN A 419 -11.91 -31.09 34.54
CA ASN A 419 -13.32 -31.28 34.21
C ASN A 419 -13.55 -30.94 32.73
N ARG A 420 -13.69 -31.97 31.90
CA ARG A 420 -13.84 -31.84 30.44
C ARG A 420 -15.03 -30.99 29.98
N LEU A 421 -16.06 -30.78 30.82
CA LEU A 421 -17.25 -29.96 30.51
C LEU A 421 -17.00 -28.48 30.80
N ARG A 422 -15.95 -28.10 31.52
CA ARG A 422 -15.66 -26.72 31.86
C ARG A 422 -15.00 -25.99 30.69
N VAL A 423 -15.50 -24.82 30.33
CA VAL A 423 -14.87 -23.94 29.34
C VAL A 423 -13.57 -23.37 29.84
N HIS A 424 -12.67 -23.02 28.94
CA HIS A 424 -11.38 -22.37 29.23
C HIS A 424 -11.16 -21.17 28.29
N GLU A 425 -10.19 -20.31 28.63
CA GLU A 425 -9.80 -19.19 27.77
C GLU A 425 -8.70 -19.65 26.82
N VAL A 426 -9.04 -19.74 25.53
CA VAL A 426 -8.05 -20.18 24.52
C VAL A 426 -6.92 -19.17 24.32
N ARG A 427 -7.14 -17.90 24.68
CA ARG A 427 -6.10 -16.86 24.60
C ARG A 427 -4.98 -17.13 25.58
N ASP A 428 -5.25 -17.74 26.75
CA ASP A 428 -4.21 -18.16 27.69
C ASP A 428 -3.30 -19.23 27.07
N VAL A 429 -3.86 -20.12 26.23
CA VAL A 429 -3.07 -21.09 25.45
C VAL A 429 -2.21 -20.36 24.42
N ILE A 430 -2.80 -19.41 23.68
CA ILE A 430 -2.12 -18.66 22.62
C ILE A 430 -0.97 -17.83 23.20
N ASP A 431 -1.24 -17.09 24.28
CA ASP A 431 -0.24 -16.23 24.94
C ASP A 431 0.91 -17.04 25.55
N THR A 432 0.62 -18.26 26.06
CA THR A 432 1.67 -19.16 26.57
C THR A 432 2.48 -19.77 25.43
N LEU A 433 1.83 -20.12 24.32
CA LEU A 433 2.46 -20.78 23.17
C LEU A 433 3.34 -19.84 22.36
N ALA A 434 2.93 -18.59 22.18
CA ALA A 434 3.60 -17.59 21.34
C ALA A 434 4.86 -17.02 22.03
N ASP A 435 5.74 -16.42 21.23
CA ASP A 435 6.84 -15.60 21.75
C ASP A 435 6.27 -14.37 22.47
N ASP A 436 6.96 -13.90 23.52
CA ASP A 436 6.52 -12.77 24.35
C ASP A 436 6.20 -11.54 23.49
N GLY A 437 5.01 -10.96 23.69
CA GLY A 437 4.55 -9.75 22.98
C GLY A 437 4.28 -9.95 21.49
N SER A 438 4.38 -11.17 20.96
CA SER A 438 4.21 -11.42 19.52
C SER A 438 2.76 -11.64 19.08
N VAL A 439 1.80 -11.79 19.97
CA VAL A 439 0.40 -12.01 19.57
C VAL A 439 -0.22 -10.74 19.02
N LEU A 440 -0.87 -10.84 17.86
CA LEU A 440 -1.67 -9.79 17.24
C LEU A 440 -3.00 -10.40 16.77
N GLU A 441 -4.03 -10.30 17.60
CA GLU A 441 -5.38 -10.82 17.31
C GLU A 441 -6.11 -9.92 16.29
N LEU A 442 -6.70 -10.53 15.26
CA LEU A 442 -7.49 -9.85 14.23
C LEU A 442 -8.98 -10.15 14.38
N ARG A 443 -9.84 -9.18 14.10
CA ARG A 443 -11.33 -9.28 14.13
C ARG A 443 -11.86 -9.80 15.47
N ARG A 444 -11.29 -9.36 16.58
CA ARG A 444 -11.70 -9.82 17.92
C ARG A 444 -13.19 -9.64 18.20
N GLY A 445 -13.79 -8.57 17.67
CA GLY A 445 -15.22 -8.25 17.83
C GLY A 445 -16.16 -9.04 16.92
N PHE A 446 -15.65 -9.69 15.87
CA PHE A 446 -16.42 -10.42 14.88
C PHE A 446 -16.13 -11.91 14.94
N GLY A 447 -17.14 -12.77 14.69
CA GLY A 447 -16.96 -14.22 14.67
C GLY A 447 -16.35 -14.74 15.97
N ALA A 448 -16.95 -14.43 17.12
CA ALA A 448 -16.38 -14.67 18.46
C ALA A 448 -16.06 -16.15 18.75
N GLY A 449 -16.64 -17.10 17.99
CA GLY A 449 -16.32 -18.55 18.08
C GLY A 449 -14.95 -18.93 17.55
N MET A 450 -14.29 -18.03 16.81
CA MET A 450 -12.98 -18.23 16.21
C MET A 450 -12.02 -17.10 16.63
N VAL A 451 -10.87 -17.43 17.14
CA VAL A 451 -9.73 -16.51 17.30
C VAL A 451 -8.84 -16.64 16.08
N THR A 452 -8.47 -15.51 15.49
CA THR A 452 -7.46 -15.42 14.42
C THR A 452 -6.38 -14.46 14.86
N ALA A 453 -5.13 -14.86 14.78
CA ALA A 453 -4.00 -14.04 15.22
C ALA A 453 -2.75 -14.29 14.37
N LEU A 454 -1.95 -13.24 14.21
CA LEU A 454 -0.55 -13.39 13.83
C LEU A 454 0.26 -13.57 15.09
N ILE A 455 1.17 -14.55 15.10
CA ILE A 455 2.03 -14.87 16.23
C ILE A 455 3.46 -15.13 15.76
N ARG A 456 4.40 -15.24 16.70
CA ARG A 456 5.73 -15.80 16.43
C ARG A 456 6.00 -17.00 17.32
N ILE A 457 6.70 -17.96 16.77
CA ILE A 457 7.27 -19.10 17.51
C ILE A 457 8.72 -19.22 17.09
N GLU A 458 9.64 -19.14 18.04
CA GLU A 458 11.09 -19.13 17.79
C GLU A 458 11.50 -18.00 16.81
N GLY A 459 10.91 -16.81 16.97
CA GLY A 459 11.11 -15.65 16.10
C GLY A 459 10.42 -15.72 14.75
N ARG A 460 9.96 -16.90 14.29
CA ARG A 460 9.30 -17.09 12.99
C ARG A 460 7.84 -16.69 13.02
N PRO A 461 7.32 -16.00 12.00
CA PRO A 461 5.92 -15.62 11.93
C PRO A 461 5.01 -16.79 11.49
N TYR A 462 3.84 -16.86 12.12
CA TYR A 462 2.76 -17.83 11.83
C TYR A 462 1.42 -17.13 11.85
N GLY A 463 0.47 -17.62 11.04
CA GLY A 463 -0.94 -17.41 11.28
C GLY A 463 -1.44 -18.42 12.32
N LEU A 464 -2.40 -18.01 13.14
CA LEU A 464 -3.04 -18.90 14.12
C LEU A 464 -4.56 -18.79 14.02
N ILE A 465 -5.25 -19.93 13.96
CA ILE A 465 -6.69 -20.05 14.13
C ILE A 465 -6.98 -20.91 15.36
N ALA A 466 -7.97 -20.55 16.17
CA ALA A 466 -8.31 -21.31 17.38
C ALA A 466 -9.82 -21.24 17.69
N ASN A 467 -10.41 -22.35 18.10
CA ASN A 467 -11.79 -22.34 18.57
C ASN A 467 -11.89 -21.70 19.96
N ASN A 468 -12.90 -20.86 20.16
CA ASN A 468 -13.19 -20.22 21.44
C ASN A 468 -14.29 -20.97 22.18
N SER A 469 -13.94 -21.80 23.15
CA SER A 469 -14.91 -22.60 23.90
C SER A 469 -15.89 -21.77 24.74
N LYS A 470 -15.60 -20.49 25.01
CA LYS A 470 -16.50 -19.55 25.70
C LYS A 470 -17.67 -19.07 24.83
N HIS A 471 -17.57 -19.25 23.51
CA HIS A 471 -18.65 -18.94 22.57
C HIS A 471 -19.22 -20.23 21.99
N LEU A 472 -20.51 -20.48 22.21
CA LEU A 472 -21.22 -21.68 21.73
C LEU A 472 -20.50 -23.02 22.03
N GLY A 473 -19.75 -23.08 23.14
CA GLY A 473 -18.95 -24.25 23.50
C GLY A 473 -17.83 -24.62 22.51
N GLY A 474 -17.45 -23.70 21.63
CA GLY A 474 -16.46 -23.89 20.57
C GLY A 474 -17.07 -24.32 19.23
N ALA A 475 -18.41 -24.38 19.09
CA ALA A 475 -19.05 -24.66 17.80
C ALA A 475 -18.74 -23.53 16.79
N ILE A 476 -18.52 -23.93 15.54
CA ILE A 476 -18.20 -23.01 14.45
C ILE A 476 -19.49 -22.55 13.77
N ASP A 477 -19.84 -21.29 13.93
CA ASP A 477 -20.96 -20.62 13.23
C ASP A 477 -20.50 -19.97 11.92
N GLY A 478 -21.43 -19.35 11.19
CA GLY A 478 -21.16 -18.70 9.90
C GLY A 478 -20.08 -17.61 10.01
N PRO A 479 -20.22 -16.61 10.92
CA PRO A 479 -19.20 -15.58 11.11
C PRO A 479 -17.82 -16.11 11.51
N ALA A 480 -17.75 -17.16 12.34
CA ALA A 480 -16.50 -17.79 12.73
C ALA A 480 -15.82 -18.50 11.54
N ALA A 481 -16.61 -19.18 10.71
CA ALA A 481 -16.11 -19.86 9.51
C ALA A 481 -15.60 -18.86 8.46
N ASP A 482 -16.32 -17.76 8.21
CA ASP A 482 -15.90 -16.70 7.29
C ASP A 482 -14.60 -16.04 7.75
N LYS A 483 -14.51 -15.72 9.04
CA LYS A 483 -13.31 -15.17 9.65
C LYS A 483 -12.09 -16.09 9.48
N ALA A 484 -12.26 -17.39 9.75
CA ALA A 484 -11.18 -18.38 9.59
C ALA A 484 -10.78 -18.51 8.11
N ALA A 485 -11.72 -18.66 7.20
CA ALA A 485 -11.44 -18.84 5.78
C ALA A 485 -10.67 -17.65 5.19
N ARG A 486 -11.12 -16.41 5.47
CA ARG A 486 -10.42 -15.20 5.03
C ARG A 486 -9.02 -15.10 5.61
N PHE A 487 -8.85 -15.42 6.89
CA PHE A 487 -7.53 -15.38 7.55
C PHE A 487 -6.58 -16.43 6.97
N MET A 488 -7.06 -17.63 6.65
CA MET A 488 -6.27 -18.65 5.96
C MET A 488 -5.82 -18.16 4.56
N GLN A 489 -6.68 -17.46 3.80
CA GLN A 489 -6.30 -16.85 2.52
C GLN A 489 -5.19 -15.80 2.69
N LEU A 490 -5.24 -14.99 3.75
CA LEU A 490 -4.21 -14.01 4.07
C LEU A 490 -2.87 -14.71 4.36
N CYS A 491 -2.88 -15.74 5.18
CA CYS A 491 -1.68 -16.52 5.49
C CYS A 491 -1.09 -17.16 4.23
N ASP A 492 -1.93 -17.78 3.39
CA ASP A 492 -1.51 -18.39 2.14
C ASP A 492 -0.92 -17.36 1.17
N ALA A 493 -1.57 -16.19 1.03
CA ALA A 493 -1.11 -15.14 0.12
C ALA A 493 0.32 -14.70 0.42
N TYR A 494 0.69 -14.64 1.69
CA TYR A 494 2.00 -14.15 2.13
C TYR A 494 2.95 -15.23 2.63
N GLY A 495 2.57 -16.50 2.48
CA GLY A 495 3.46 -17.64 2.77
C GLY A 495 3.66 -17.91 4.26
N LEU A 496 2.70 -17.54 5.12
CA LEU A 496 2.74 -17.80 6.55
C LEU A 496 2.20 -19.21 6.86
N PRO A 497 2.96 -20.10 7.50
CA PRO A 497 2.44 -21.36 8.03
C PRO A 497 1.31 -21.10 9.03
N ILE A 498 0.33 -22.00 9.10
CA ILE A 498 -0.85 -21.85 9.95
C ILE A 498 -0.82 -22.83 11.11
N VAL A 499 -0.94 -22.33 12.33
CA VAL A 499 -1.20 -23.11 13.53
C VAL A 499 -2.70 -23.15 13.77
N SER A 500 -3.25 -24.35 13.92
CA SER A 500 -4.67 -24.56 14.21
C SER A 500 -4.84 -25.21 15.57
N LEU A 501 -5.43 -24.49 16.53
CA LEU A 501 -5.76 -24.98 17.87
C LEU A 501 -7.23 -25.42 17.88
N CYS A 502 -7.46 -26.72 17.88
CA CYS A 502 -8.79 -27.30 17.78
C CYS A 502 -9.38 -27.63 19.16
N ASP A 503 -10.53 -27.04 19.48
CA ASP A 503 -11.42 -27.45 20.59
C ASP A 503 -12.88 -27.18 20.18
N THR A 504 -13.43 -28.01 19.28
CA THR A 504 -14.76 -27.80 18.70
C THR A 504 -15.65 -29.02 18.80
N PRO A 505 -16.94 -28.86 19.15
CA PRO A 505 -17.95 -29.90 19.03
C PRO A 505 -18.46 -30.11 17.59
N GLY A 506 -17.94 -29.33 16.62
CA GLY A 506 -18.35 -29.34 15.23
C GLY A 506 -18.88 -27.99 14.75
N PHE A 507 -19.49 -27.99 13.57
CA PHE A 507 -20.23 -26.84 13.08
C PHE A 507 -21.51 -26.62 13.86
N MET A 508 -21.98 -25.36 13.92
CA MET A 508 -23.31 -25.06 14.45
C MET A 508 -24.38 -25.75 13.62
N VAL A 509 -25.47 -26.17 14.25
CA VAL A 509 -26.57 -26.90 13.61
C VAL A 509 -27.92 -26.34 14.03
N GLY A 510 -28.94 -26.67 13.29
CA GLY A 510 -30.33 -26.38 13.60
C GLY A 510 -30.99 -25.34 12.70
N PRO A 511 -32.36 -25.27 12.70
CA PRO A 511 -33.09 -24.45 11.74
C PRO A 511 -32.76 -22.96 11.74
N GLN A 512 -32.34 -22.40 12.87
CA GLN A 512 -31.98 -20.98 12.96
C GLN A 512 -30.61 -20.72 12.32
N ALA A 513 -29.65 -21.63 12.51
CA ALA A 513 -28.35 -21.54 11.87
C ALA A 513 -28.47 -21.66 10.34
N GLU A 514 -29.30 -22.59 9.85
CA GLU A 514 -29.50 -22.79 8.42
C GLU A 514 -30.13 -21.58 7.71
N LYS A 515 -30.96 -20.78 8.41
CA LYS A 515 -31.53 -19.53 7.86
C LYS A 515 -30.46 -18.51 7.45
N THR A 516 -29.26 -18.59 8.00
CA THR A 516 -28.15 -17.70 7.67
C THR A 516 -27.32 -18.19 6.48
N GLY A 517 -27.66 -19.32 5.86
CA GLY A 517 -26.89 -19.92 4.78
C GLY A 517 -25.63 -20.65 5.28
N LEU A 518 -25.69 -21.21 6.49
CA LEU A 518 -24.58 -21.81 7.21
C LEU A 518 -23.73 -22.75 6.34
N VAL A 519 -24.37 -23.62 5.55
CA VAL A 519 -23.66 -24.58 4.67
C VAL A 519 -22.61 -23.88 3.78
N ARG A 520 -22.94 -22.71 3.23
CA ARG A 520 -22.01 -21.97 2.36
C ARG A 520 -20.87 -21.35 3.17
N HIS A 521 -21.17 -20.79 4.32
CA HIS A 521 -20.17 -20.17 5.19
C HIS A 521 -19.14 -21.20 5.70
N VAL A 522 -19.61 -22.33 6.25
CA VAL A 522 -18.69 -23.34 6.80
C VAL A 522 -17.89 -24.07 5.73
N CYS A 523 -18.49 -24.30 4.54
CA CYS A 523 -17.78 -24.93 3.41
C CYS A 523 -16.66 -24.06 2.83
N ARG A 524 -16.64 -22.74 3.10
CA ARG A 524 -15.49 -21.89 2.78
C ARG A 524 -14.20 -22.36 3.45
N MET A 525 -14.27 -22.87 4.70
CA MET A 525 -13.12 -23.41 5.39
C MET A 525 -12.53 -24.63 4.64
N PHE A 526 -13.38 -25.54 4.13
CA PHE A 526 -12.89 -26.68 3.36
C PHE A 526 -12.28 -26.27 2.02
N VAL A 527 -12.97 -25.42 1.26
CA VAL A 527 -12.47 -24.97 -0.05
C VAL A 527 -11.16 -24.19 0.11
N THR A 528 -11.09 -23.32 1.12
CA THR A 528 -9.86 -22.57 1.39
C THR A 528 -8.76 -23.50 1.87
N GLY A 529 -9.04 -24.40 2.85
CA GLY A 529 -8.09 -25.34 3.38
C GLY A 529 -7.46 -26.23 2.31
N ALA A 530 -8.27 -26.78 1.42
CA ALA A 530 -7.81 -27.60 0.30
C ALA A 530 -7.03 -26.82 -0.78
N SER A 531 -7.10 -25.49 -0.77
CA SER A 531 -6.44 -24.62 -1.75
C SER A 531 -5.14 -24.00 -1.23
N LEU A 532 -4.76 -24.23 0.02
CA LEU A 532 -3.58 -23.63 0.63
C LEU A 532 -2.29 -24.18 0.02
N SER A 533 -1.33 -23.30 -0.18
CA SER A 533 0.07 -23.64 -0.52
C SER A 533 0.98 -23.65 0.71
N VAL A 534 0.52 -23.10 1.83
CA VAL A 534 1.22 -23.08 3.11
C VAL A 534 0.81 -24.28 3.99
N PRO A 535 1.71 -24.79 4.86
CA PRO A 535 1.36 -25.88 5.75
C PRO A 535 0.41 -25.43 6.86
N ILE A 536 -0.56 -26.29 7.19
CA ILE A 536 -1.32 -26.24 8.45
C ILE A 536 -0.72 -27.22 9.43
N ILE A 537 -0.55 -26.81 10.68
CA ILE A 537 -0.17 -27.68 11.81
C ILE A 537 -1.31 -27.68 12.81
N GLY A 538 -1.99 -28.80 12.94
CA GLY A 538 -3.13 -29.00 13.83
C GLY A 538 -2.71 -29.47 15.22
N VAL A 539 -3.25 -28.83 16.26
CA VAL A 539 -3.09 -29.25 17.66
C VAL A 539 -4.49 -29.37 18.27
N VAL A 540 -4.92 -30.59 18.55
CA VAL A 540 -6.20 -30.82 19.21
C VAL A 540 -6.02 -30.68 20.71
N LEU A 541 -6.61 -29.62 21.27
CA LEU A 541 -6.51 -29.30 22.69
C LEU A 541 -7.43 -30.17 23.53
N ARG A 542 -8.66 -30.39 23.05
CA ARG A 542 -9.69 -31.16 23.72
C ARG A 542 -10.70 -31.76 22.73
N LYS A 543 -11.77 -31.07 22.37
CA LYS A 543 -12.80 -31.62 21.49
C LYS A 543 -12.38 -31.56 20.02
N GLY A 544 -12.32 -32.71 19.37
CA GLY A 544 -12.06 -32.90 17.97
C GLY A 544 -13.23 -33.61 17.29
N TYR A 545 -14.43 -32.94 17.19
CA TYR A 545 -15.62 -33.64 16.73
C TYR A 545 -16.02 -33.27 15.30
N GLY A 546 -16.29 -34.30 14.51
CA GLY A 546 -16.96 -34.25 13.22
C GLY A 546 -16.30 -33.33 12.19
N LEU A 547 -17.12 -32.81 11.27
CA LEU A 547 -16.67 -31.98 10.14
C LEU A 547 -16.01 -30.67 10.58
N GLY A 548 -16.39 -30.11 11.73
CA GLY A 548 -15.77 -28.89 12.23
C GLY A 548 -14.30 -29.10 12.60
N ALA A 549 -13.97 -30.21 13.25
CA ALA A 549 -12.58 -30.56 13.56
C ALA A 549 -11.76 -30.82 12.28
N MET A 550 -12.34 -31.50 11.30
CA MET A 550 -11.71 -31.72 9.98
C MET A 550 -11.42 -30.38 9.27
N ALA A 551 -12.37 -29.45 9.31
CA ALA A 551 -12.19 -28.13 8.68
C ALA A 551 -11.09 -27.29 9.35
N MET A 552 -10.88 -27.46 10.66
CA MET A 552 -9.78 -26.79 11.38
C MET A 552 -8.38 -27.22 10.92
N VAL A 553 -8.25 -28.40 10.33
CA VAL A 553 -6.97 -28.96 9.87
C VAL A 553 -6.89 -29.12 8.35
N GLY A 554 -7.69 -28.34 7.62
CA GLY A 554 -7.61 -28.26 6.15
C GLY A 554 -8.47 -29.26 5.38
N GLY A 555 -9.31 -30.07 6.05
CA GLY A 555 -10.23 -31.01 5.41
C GLY A 555 -10.23 -32.41 5.99
N GLY A 556 -9.17 -32.81 6.66
CA GLY A 556 -8.99 -34.09 7.34
C GLY A 556 -7.69 -34.13 8.13
N PHE A 557 -7.58 -35.04 9.11
CA PHE A 557 -6.45 -35.04 10.04
C PHE A 557 -5.09 -35.38 9.36
N HIS A 558 -5.11 -35.92 8.16
CA HIS A 558 -3.91 -36.20 7.35
C HIS A 558 -3.73 -35.24 6.16
N GLU A 559 -4.58 -34.22 6.02
CA GLU A 559 -4.41 -33.16 5.02
C GLU A 559 -3.44 -32.07 5.50
N SER A 560 -3.23 -31.98 6.81
CA SER A 560 -2.28 -31.04 7.43
C SER A 560 -0.84 -31.54 7.33
N ALA A 561 0.14 -30.66 7.55
CA ALA A 561 1.55 -31.04 7.65
C ALA A 561 1.86 -31.88 8.91
N ALA A 562 1.08 -31.70 9.95
CA ALA A 562 1.02 -32.56 11.13
C ALA A 562 -0.28 -32.26 11.88
N THR A 563 -0.93 -33.33 12.40
CA THR A 563 -2.02 -33.23 13.37
C THR A 563 -1.63 -34.00 14.65
N VAL A 564 -1.41 -33.23 15.71
CA VAL A 564 -1.09 -33.78 17.03
C VAL A 564 -2.20 -33.48 18.03
N SER A 565 -2.27 -34.23 19.10
CA SER A 565 -3.24 -33.98 20.17
C SER A 565 -2.55 -33.93 21.53
N TRP A 566 -3.10 -33.12 22.42
CA TRP A 566 -2.82 -33.22 23.83
C TRP A 566 -3.53 -34.46 24.42
N PRO A 567 -3.08 -35.00 25.57
CA PRO A 567 -3.73 -36.12 26.22
C PRO A 567 -5.19 -35.87 26.61
N THR A 568 -5.58 -34.61 26.70
CA THR A 568 -6.97 -34.12 26.93
C THR A 568 -7.87 -34.21 25.70
N GLY A 569 -7.33 -34.64 24.55
CA GLY A 569 -8.10 -34.78 23.30
C GLY A 569 -9.17 -35.85 23.40
N GLU A 570 -10.35 -35.54 22.90
CA GLU A 570 -11.50 -36.45 22.78
C GLU A 570 -12.12 -36.31 21.37
N PHE A 571 -12.38 -37.43 20.73
CA PHE A 571 -12.71 -37.50 19.31
C PHE A 571 -14.00 -38.31 19.07
N GLY A 572 -14.70 -37.96 17.99
CA GLY A 572 -15.91 -38.65 17.56
C GLY A 572 -16.55 -38.01 16.36
N GLY A 573 -17.48 -38.68 15.73
CA GLY A 573 -18.24 -38.12 14.58
C GLY A 573 -19.18 -36.97 14.97
N MET A 574 -19.53 -36.88 16.25
CA MET A 574 -20.34 -35.80 16.85
C MET A 574 -20.11 -35.79 18.37
N GLY A 575 -20.69 -34.82 19.08
CA GLY A 575 -20.61 -34.78 20.55
C GLY A 575 -21.10 -36.11 21.16
N LEU A 576 -20.34 -36.69 22.11
CA LEU A 576 -20.49 -38.07 22.58
C LEU A 576 -21.87 -38.32 23.19
N GLU A 577 -22.44 -37.37 23.94
CA GLU A 577 -23.80 -37.47 24.51
C GLU A 577 -24.86 -37.58 23.42
N GLY A 578 -24.70 -36.84 22.34
CA GLY A 578 -25.58 -36.91 21.15
C GLY A 578 -25.41 -38.24 20.43
N ALA A 579 -24.19 -38.74 20.31
CA ALA A 579 -23.86 -40.01 19.68
C ALA A 579 -24.50 -41.18 20.41
N VAL A 580 -24.47 -41.18 21.76
CA VAL A 580 -25.15 -42.21 22.56
C VAL A 580 -26.66 -42.16 22.34
N ARG A 581 -27.28 -40.99 22.43
CA ARG A 581 -28.76 -40.82 22.24
C ARG A 581 -29.21 -41.22 20.86
N LEU A 582 -28.46 -40.95 19.84
CA LEU A 582 -28.81 -41.24 18.44
C LEU A 582 -28.45 -42.69 18.06
N GLY A 583 -27.23 -43.14 18.38
CA GLY A 583 -26.73 -44.44 17.97
C GLY A 583 -27.33 -45.61 18.75
N PHE A 584 -27.70 -45.40 20.01
CA PHE A 584 -28.23 -46.40 20.90
C PHE A 584 -29.66 -46.09 21.36
N ALA A 585 -30.43 -45.35 20.54
CA ALA A 585 -31.79 -44.95 20.87
C ALA A 585 -32.70 -46.18 21.21
N LYS A 586 -32.58 -47.24 20.40
CA LYS A 586 -33.39 -48.47 20.59
C LYS A 586 -33.06 -49.21 21.88
N GLU A 587 -31.78 -49.31 22.23
CA GLU A 587 -31.29 -49.96 23.45
C GLU A 587 -31.70 -49.14 24.68
N LEU A 588 -31.61 -47.84 24.63
CA LEU A 588 -32.09 -46.94 25.69
C LEU A 588 -33.61 -47.00 25.89
N ASP A 589 -34.40 -47.05 24.81
CA ASP A 589 -35.84 -47.15 24.87
C ASP A 589 -36.36 -48.51 25.32
N ALA A 590 -35.56 -49.57 25.17
CA ALA A 590 -35.88 -50.91 25.66
C ALA A 590 -35.77 -51.04 27.19
N VAL A 591 -35.10 -50.12 27.89
CA VAL A 591 -34.97 -50.10 29.36
C VAL A 591 -36.23 -49.48 29.96
N ALA A 592 -36.94 -50.23 30.82
CA ALA A 592 -38.27 -49.84 31.31
C ALA A 592 -38.27 -48.70 32.36
N ASP A 593 -37.19 -48.58 33.12
CA ASP A 593 -37.07 -47.58 34.19
C ASP A 593 -36.04 -46.49 33.88
N GLU A 594 -36.29 -45.25 34.33
CA GLU A 594 -35.39 -44.11 34.07
C GLU A 594 -33.99 -44.26 34.72
N ALA A 595 -33.90 -44.92 35.87
CA ALA A 595 -32.62 -45.10 36.53
C ALA A 595 -31.74 -46.08 35.74
N GLY A 596 -32.32 -47.20 35.23
CA GLY A 596 -31.64 -48.15 34.35
C GLY A 596 -31.27 -47.48 32.99
N LYS A 597 -32.16 -46.65 32.43
CA LYS A 597 -31.89 -45.91 31.22
C LYS A 597 -30.69 -44.95 31.39
N GLN A 598 -30.65 -44.22 32.49
CA GLN A 598 -29.55 -43.33 32.81
C GLN A 598 -28.26 -44.10 33.09
N ALA A 599 -28.33 -45.29 33.77
CA ALA A 599 -27.15 -46.13 34.00
C ALA A 599 -26.57 -46.67 32.69
N LEU A 600 -27.44 -47.14 31.76
CA LEU A 600 -27.03 -47.57 30.43
C LEU A 600 -26.42 -46.42 29.61
N PHE A 601 -27.07 -45.24 29.61
CA PHE A 601 -26.54 -44.06 28.97
C PHE A 601 -25.12 -43.70 29.46
N ASN A 602 -24.91 -43.65 30.78
CA ASN A 602 -23.63 -43.36 31.39
C ASN A 602 -22.55 -44.40 31.03
N LYS A 603 -22.92 -45.68 30.98
CA LYS A 603 -22.03 -46.74 30.55
C LYS A 603 -21.59 -46.56 29.10
N LEU A 604 -22.54 -46.38 28.18
CA LEU A 604 -22.26 -46.17 26.75
C LEU A 604 -21.43 -44.90 26.49
N LEU A 605 -21.75 -43.84 27.23
CA LEU A 605 -20.98 -42.59 27.16
C LEU A 605 -19.53 -42.81 27.61
N ALA A 606 -19.32 -43.54 28.71
CA ALA A 606 -17.97 -43.86 29.17
C ALA A 606 -17.20 -44.73 28.17
N GLU A 607 -17.86 -45.72 27.53
CA GLU A 607 -17.24 -46.53 26.47
C GLU A 607 -16.85 -45.68 25.24
N LEU A 608 -17.73 -44.79 24.77
CA LEU A 608 -17.41 -43.88 23.65
C LEU A 608 -16.27 -42.94 24.02
N TYR A 609 -16.26 -42.44 25.25
CA TYR A 609 -15.16 -41.57 25.73
C TYR A 609 -13.82 -42.33 25.75
N GLU A 610 -13.74 -43.57 26.28
CA GLU A 610 -12.53 -44.37 26.28
C GLU A 610 -12.01 -44.66 24.87
N ASN A 611 -12.91 -44.99 23.95
CA ASN A 611 -12.59 -45.23 22.54
C ASN A 611 -12.13 -43.97 21.82
N GLY A 612 -12.70 -42.80 22.15
CA GLY A 612 -12.39 -41.52 21.56
C GLY A 612 -11.27 -40.74 22.22
N LYS A 613 -10.61 -41.24 23.26
CA LYS A 613 -9.43 -40.60 23.88
C LYS A 613 -8.29 -40.43 22.88
N ALA A 614 -7.54 -39.36 23.01
CA ALA A 614 -6.36 -39.07 22.16
C ALA A 614 -5.43 -40.29 22.05
N VAL A 615 -5.13 -40.95 23.16
CA VAL A 615 -4.24 -42.13 23.18
C VAL A 615 -4.84 -43.32 22.39
N SER A 616 -6.16 -43.51 22.43
CA SER A 616 -6.84 -44.54 21.66
C SER A 616 -6.81 -44.23 20.16
N ILE A 617 -7.13 -42.99 19.78
CA ILE A 617 -7.14 -42.52 18.39
C ILE A 617 -5.71 -42.50 17.82
N GLY A 618 -4.72 -42.10 18.60
CA GLY A 618 -3.31 -42.16 18.20
C GLY A 618 -2.82 -43.60 17.97
N SER A 619 -3.34 -44.57 18.72
CA SER A 619 -2.94 -46.00 18.58
C SER A 619 -3.41 -46.63 17.25
N VAL A 620 -4.44 -46.06 16.61
CA VAL A 620 -4.96 -46.51 15.30
C VAL A 620 -4.54 -45.57 14.15
N LEU A 621 -3.59 -44.65 14.41
CA LEU A 621 -2.99 -43.76 13.42
C LEU A 621 -3.96 -42.76 12.78
N GLU A 622 -5.03 -42.32 13.48
CA GLU A 622 -5.85 -41.20 13.05
C GLU A 622 -5.21 -39.83 13.38
N LEU A 623 -4.12 -39.84 14.17
CA LEU A 623 -3.27 -38.70 14.52
C LEU A 623 -1.81 -39.06 14.29
N ASP A 624 -0.99 -38.07 14.00
CA ASP A 624 0.47 -38.26 13.88
C ASP A 624 1.12 -38.52 15.23
N ALA A 625 0.64 -37.85 16.29
CA ALA A 625 1.14 -38.09 17.65
C ALA A 625 0.17 -37.58 18.73
N VAL A 626 0.32 -38.18 19.94
CA VAL A 626 -0.19 -37.60 21.20
C VAL A 626 1.01 -37.09 21.98
N ILE A 627 1.01 -35.82 22.33
CA ILE A 627 2.19 -35.12 22.85
C ILE A 627 1.94 -34.52 24.24
N ASP A 628 3.00 -34.39 25.05
CA ASP A 628 2.95 -33.51 26.21
C ASP A 628 2.71 -32.06 25.74
N PRO A 629 1.76 -31.29 26.32
CA PRO A 629 1.53 -29.89 25.96
C PRO A 629 2.80 -29.03 25.90
N VAL A 630 3.80 -29.32 26.68
CA VAL A 630 5.11 -28.64 26.70
C VAL A 630 5.88 -28.75 25.38
N GLU A 631 5.63 -29.81 24.61
CA GLU A 631 6.32 -30.11 23.34
C GLU A 631 5.70 -29.38 22.15
N THR A 632 4.57 -28.69 22.35
CA THR A 632 3.75 -28.09 21.26
C THR A 632 4.58 -27.16 20.38
N ARG A 633 5.39 -26.27 20.95
CA ARG A 633 6.25 -25.35 20.16
C ARG A 633 7.24 -26.11 19.28
N GLY A 634 7.88 -27.14 19.85
CA GLY A 634 8.83 -27.98 19.12
C GLY A 634 8.19 -28.70 17.94
N TRP A 635 6.97 -29.22 18.12
CA TRP A 635 6.20 -29.88 17.07
C TRP A 635 5.81 -28.90 15.96
N ILE A 636 5.30 -27.71 16.31
CA ILE A 636 4.93 -26.68 15.33
C ILE A 636 6.15 -26.24 14.51
N ALA A 637 7.25 -25.90 15.18
CA ALA A 637 8.46 -25.46 14.51
C ALA A 637 9.08 -26.59 13.66
N GLY A 638 9.08 -27.83 14.17
CA GLY A 638 9.58 -29.01 13.46
C GLY A 638 8.77 -29.34 12.21
N ALA A 639 7.45 -29.44 12.33
CA ALA A 639 6.55 -29.74 11.21
C ALA A 639 6.59 -28.63 10.14
N SER A 640 6.62 -27.36 10.56
CA SER A 640 6.76 -26.23 9.63
C SER A 640 8.08 -26.27 8.85
N ARG A 641 9.19 -26.64 9.50
CA ARG A 641 10.49 -26.82 8.81
C ARG A 641 10.47 -28.02 7.86
N ALA A 642 9.86 -29.12 8.26
CA ALA A 642 9.76 -30.33 7.44
C ALA A 642 8.90 -30.13 6.18
N ALA A 643 7.81 -29.39 6.30
CA ALA A 643 6.96 -29.03 5.15
C ALA A 643 7.68 -28.12 4.14
N GLY A 644 8.69 -27.38 4.56
CA GLY A 644 9.48 -26.49 3.70
C GLY A 644 8.76 -25.20 3.33
N ARG A 645 9.30 -24.50 2.32
CA ARG A 645 8.68 -23.25 1.82
C ARG A 645 7.47 -23.56 0.94
N PRO A 646 6.45 -22.68 0.95
CA PRO A 646 5.28 -22.84 0.10
C PRO A 646 5.65 -23.06 -1.37
N ARG A 647 5.12 -24.10 -1.98
CA ARG A 647 5.33 -24.41 -3.39
C ARG A 647 4.12 -23.94 -4.18
N ARG A 648 4.20 -22.74 -4.77
CA ARG A 648 3.20 -22.31 -5.75
C ARG A 648 3.61 -22.81 -7.14
N PRO A 649 2.69 -23.39 -7.92
CA PRO A 649 2.96 -23.75 -9.30
C PRO A 649 3.42 -22.52 -10.11
N SER A 650 4.49 -22.65 -10.88
CA SER A 650 4.91 -21.62 -11.83
C SER A 650 3.77 -21.42 -12.87
N GLY A 651 3.28 -20.20 -12.99
CA GLY A 651 2.15 -19.87 -13.90
C GLY A 651 0.76 -20.00 -13.26
N GLY A 652 0.64 -20.29 -11.97
CA GLY A 652 -0.61 -20.27 -11.23
C GLY A 652 -1.27 -18.89 -11.16
N ARG A 653 -2.59 -18.85 -10.97
CA ARG A 653 -3.31 -17.59 -10.72
C ARG A 653 -2.70 -16.88 -9.51
N ARG A 654 -2.59 -15.55 -9.60
CA ARG A 654 -2.24 -14.70 -8.46
C ARG A 654 -3.23 -14.96 -7.30
N PRO A 655 -2.77 -15.21 -6.07
CA PRO A 655 -3.65 -15.23 -4.92
C PRO A 655 -4.25 -13.84 -4.74
N PHE A 656 -5.49 -13.80 -4.32
CA PHE A 656 -6.12 -12.57 -3.81
C PHE A 656 -6.74 -12.89 -2.45
N ILE A 657 -6.86 -11.91 -1.61
CA ILE A 657 -7.48 -12.03 -0.31
C ILE A 657 -8.89 -11.48 -0.43
N ASP A 658 -9.86 -12.31 -0.11
CA ASP A 658 -11.27 -11.92 -0.04
C ASP A 658 -11.44 -10.80 1.00
N THR A 659 -12.27 -9.82 0.71
CA THR A 659 -12.53 -8.73 1.65
C THR A 659 -13.36 -9.18 2.84
N TRP A 660 -14.08 -10.28 2.68
CA TRP A 660 -15.00 -10.81 3.70
C TRP A 660 -14.62 -12.18 4.21
#